data_2a24c7c6e554de89a71a3371d3109ee1
#
_entry.id   2a24c7c6e554de89a71a3371d3109ee1
#
_cell.length_a   1.000
_cell.length_b   1.000
_cell.length_c   1.000
_cell.angle_alpha   90.00
_cell.angle_beta   90.00
_cell.angle_gamma   90.00
#
_symmetry.space_group_name_H-M   'P 1'
#
loop_
_entity.id
_entity.type
_entity.pdbx_description
1 polymer ?
#
loop_
_entity_poly.entity_id
_entity_poly.type
_entity_poly.pdbx_seq_one_letter_code
_entity_poly.pdbx_strand_id
1 'polypeptide(L)'
;EDPLREGDRIRLPQSREIYLMLRSESGFCDLWKLQVKIAGEVLSSSSAEASGTSSSSESGSAVNSSSSVAAANDASLKLQLEGEYSAATASGGNGAPDTIKIQMPIGTDLSKCTLDTAILAEGATISPAPSSVKDWSSAKKFTVTAEDGTQKIWIVSVTAVKNSAKNLFVIFKNQFSNARDESAGTITVKLNAGTDIASAAVDSFSVSDGATVSPKPVSVTDWSSAQKFSVTAEDGTAKTWTVNVSVAAAGEKTSSAANILTLKMDPAATATKIDTSKHTVALTYASSENLTMVYFDSYTFSEGASLASPTNGYLDLSSGSATMTVQAADGTQVQWTVSVTKTYAAPKITAMKIAGTAATINDSLGTITVNSLTYLADLTQLAVTGLTFTDGASSADIANDGAYDLRSGKTVTVKTVDGQSKTYTIKAGYQYPNNSFTAWSGNVATEWANGNTSGFNMTTPTSDKSAAHLESMDAKILGIGQFASGNIFTGYFNPKSVGSLSMLNDYDDGNELIDFGRPFKGRPAYVEIDFSYTGSGDSCDMYILLENRTLTANDGRNQYRGSSDVNTLVASAWYRAATDTDTSDPDVVSITTNSSGYKTLRMKFTYGKPDDASPIYESNTFSTSLKNSSGVDNHLVVGTGNEDVTHIRIVMASSAQGNVYKGTVGATLTVDEIRLIY
;
A
#
# COMPACT_ATOMS: atom_id res chain seq x y z
N GLU A 1 18.76 -7.31 35.28
CA GLU A 1 19.82 -7.73 34.35
C GLU A 1 20.79 -6.57 34.20
N ASP A 2 22.10 -6.85 34.21
CA ASP A 2 23.12 -5.81 34.08
C ASP A 2 23.06 -5.15 32.68
N PRO A 3 23.30 -3.84 32.57
CA PRO A 3 23.31 -3.16 31.29
C PRO A 3 24.44 -3.68 30.39
N LEU A 4 24.13 -3.87 29.10
CA LEU A 4 25.10 -4.28 28.09
C LEU A 4 26.22 -3.24 27.96
N ARG A 5 27.48 -3.73 27.84
CA ARG A 5 28.69 -2.92 27.64
C ARG A 5 29.29 -3.17 26.28
N GLU A 6 30.09 -2.26 25.78
CA GLU A 6 30.84 -2.43 24.54
C GLU A 6 31.69 -3.71 24.61
N GLY A 7 31.46 -4.63 23.66
CA GLY A 7 32.12 -5.94 23.59
C GLY A 7 31.33 -7.11 24.16
N ASP A 8 30.14 -6.91 24.72
CA ASP A 8 29.30 -7.98 25.20
C ASP A 8 28.73 -8.81 24.04
N ARG A 9 28.82 -10.13 24.18
CA ARG A 9 28.29 -11.07 23.19
C ARG A 9 26.90 -11.53 23.61
N ILE A 10 25.91 -11.28 22.76
CA ILE A 10 24.53 -11.72 22.97
C ILE A 10 24.34 -13.06 22.24
N ARG A 11 23.88 -14.09 22.95
CA ARG A 11 23.49 -15.35 22.33
C ARG A 11 22.12 -15.18 21.69
N LEU A 12 22.01 -15.36 20.38
CA LEU A 12 20.76 -15.24 19.67
C LEU A 12 19.79 -16.35 20.08
N PRO A 13 18.55 -16.05 20.47
CA PRO A 13 17.50 -17.04 20.64
C PRO A 13 17.10 -17.64 19.28
N GLN A 14 16.45 -18.79 19.29
CA GLN A 14 15.97 -19.46 18.06
C GLN A 14 14.98 -18.57 17.25
N SER A 15 14.29 -17.66 17.92
CA SER A 15 13.38 -16.67 17.30
C SER A 15 14.11 -15.60 16.49
N ARG A 16 15.44 -15.45 16.65
CA ARG A 16 16.27 -14.42 15.99
C ARG A 16 15.82 -12.98 16.25
N GLU A 17 15.06 -12.78 17.32
CA GLU A 17 14.60 -11.47 17.75
C GLU A 17 15.24 -11.11 19.09
N ILE A 18 15.79 -9.92 19.18
CA ILE A 18 16.37 -9.37 20.42
C ILE A 18 15.64 -8.07 20.72
N TYR A 19 15.23 -7.92 21.95
CA TYR A 19 14.66 -6.67 22.46
C TYR A 19 15.70 -5.97 23.33
N LEU A 20 16.09 -4.77 22.93
CA LEU A 20 16.99 -3.91 23.68
C LEU A 20 16.18 -2.82 24.37
N MET A 21 16.29 -2.75 25.69
CA MET A 21 15.72 -1.66 26.47
C MET A 21 16.80 -0.60 26.70
N LEU A 22 16.65 0.55 26.09
CA LEU A 22 17.52 1.70 26.32
C LEU A 22 16.90 2.59 27.38
N ARG A 23 17.62 2.79 28.50
CA ARG A 23 17.20 3.67 29.57
C ARG A 23 18.00 4.97 29.48
N SER A 24 17.31 6.10 29.31
CA SER A 24 17.94 7.41 29.40
C SER A 24 18.24 7.79 30.86
N GLU A 25 19.16 8.72 31.07
CA GLU A 25 19.46 9.26 32.40
C GLU A 25 18.23 9.91 33.07
N SER A 26 17.22 10.32 32.29
CA SER A 26 15.95 10.86 32.77
C SER A 26 14.90 9.80 33.10
N GLY A 27 15.24 8.49 32.99
CA GLY A 27 14.37 7.37 33.37
C GLY A 27 13.40 6.90 32.30
N PHE A 28 13.40 7.49 31.10
CA PHE A 28 12.65 6.98 29.97
C PHE A 28 13.27 5.68 29.44
N CYS A 29 12.41 4.67 29.17
CA CYS A 29 12.83 3.41 28.60
C CYS A 29 12.25 3.27 27.19
N ASP A 30 13.11 3.15 26.18
CA ASP A 30 12.74 2.78 24.83
C ASP A 30 13.05 1.30 24.59
N LEU A 31 12.07 0.56 24.08
CA LEU A 31 12.23 -0.85 23.71
C LEU A 31 12.49 -0.95 22.21
N TRP A 32 13.70 -1.41 21.85
CA TRP A 32 14.09 -1.62 20.46
C TRP A 32 14.04 -3.11 20.13
N LYS A 33 13.30 -3.45 19.07
CA LYS A 33 13.29 -4.81 18.51
C LYS A 33 14.35 -4.90 17.42
N LEU A 34 15.39 -5.69 17.66
CA LEU A 34 16.40 -6.00 16.66
C LEU A 34 16.10 -7.37 16.05
N GLN A 35 15.76 -7.37 14.76
CA GLN A 35 15.53 -8.60 13.99
C GLN A 35 16.81 -8.97 13.26
N VAL A 36 17.45 -10.06 13.65
CA VAL A 36 18.69 -10.52 13.01
C VAL A 36 18.35 -11.53 11.92
N LYS A 37 18.60 -11.16 10.65
CA LYS A 37 18.53 -12.09 9.51
C LYS A 37 19.91 -12.67 9.28
N ILE A 38 20.02 -14.00 9.24
CA ILE A 38 21.25 -14.67 8.83
C ILE A 38 21.21 -14.82 7.30
N ALA A 39 22.18 -14.23 6.61
CA ALA A 39 22.32 -14.41 5.16
C ALA A 39 22.58 -15.88 4.82
N GLY A 40 21.79 -16.46 3.95
CA GLY A 40 22.05 -17.79 3.38
C GLY A 40 20.92 -18.83 3.46
N GLU A 41 19.74 -18.54 4.03
CA GLU A 41 18.62 -19.48 3.94
C GLU A 41 17.72 -19.19 2.73
N VAL A 42 17.83 -20.05 1.71
CA VAL A 42 16.86 -20.16 0.62
C VAL A 42 15.68 -20.97 1.14
N LEU A 43 14.51 -20.36 1.28
CA LEU A 43 13.25 -21.10 1.48
C LEU A 43 12.92 -21.85 0.18
N SER A 44 13.34 -23.11 0.07
CA SER A 44 12.82 -24.01 -0.94
C SER A 44 11.57 -24.70 -0.39
N SER A 45 10.41 -24.33 -0.94
CA SER A 45 9.20 -25.12 -0.83
C SER A 45 9.29 -26.28 -1.83
N SER A 46 9.40 -27.51 -1.37
CA SER A 46 8.87 -28.67 -2.09
C SER A 46 8.66 -29.84 -1.14
N SER A 47 7.42 -30.27 -1.12
CA SER A 47 6.97 -31.57 -0.59
C SER A 47 7.52 -32.73 -1.41
N ALA A 48 8.00 -33.76 -0.76
CA ALA A 48 7.72 -35.16 -1.13
C ALA A 48 8.36 -36.16 -0.15
N GLU A 49 7.59 -37.14 0.15
CA GLU A 49 7.83 -38.25 1.07
C GLU A 49 8.95 -39.24 0.59
N ALA A 50 9.56 -39.89 1.51
CA ALA A 50 9.56 -41.32 1.78
C ALA A 50 10.93 -41.93 2.07
N SER A 51 10.97 -42.51 3.25
CA SER A 51 11.53 -43.81 3.65
C SER A 51 12.99 -44.19 3.36
N GLY A 52 13.65 -44.62 4.44
CA GLY A 52 14.54 -45.78 4.34
C GLY A 52 15.85 -45.75 5.09
N THR A 53 15.82 -46.20 6.32
CA THR A 53 16.77 -47.09 7.02
C THR A 53 18.28 -46.88 7.01
N SER A 54 18.76 -46.74 8.23
CA SER A 54 19.80 -47.50 8.95
C SER A 54 21.28 -47.24 8.73
N SER A 55 21.87 -46.98 9.82
CA SER A 55 22.98 -47.63 10.56
C SER A 55 24.37 -46.98 10.52
N SER A 56 24.77 -46.66 11.75
CA SER A 56 26.08 -46.90 12.42
C SER A 56 27.35 -46.32 11.78
N SER A 57 28.24 -45.72 12.45
CA SER A 57 28.94 -45.86 13.71
C SER A 57 30.14 -44.90 13.75
N GLU A 58 30.36 -44.35 14.90
CA GLU A 58 31.65 -44.08 15.60
C GLU A 58 32.83 -43.40 14.88
N SER A 59 33.26 -42.34 15.39
CA SER A 59 34.35 -42.05 16.34
C SER A 59 35.27 -40.91 15.91
N GLY A 60 35.40 -39.96 16.80
CA GLY A 60 36.68 -39.44 17.25
C GLY A 60 37.33 -38.32 16.46
N SER A 61 37.35 -37.23 17.06
CA SER A 61 38.48 -36.34 17.43
C SER A 61 38.15 -34.86 17.30
N ALA A 62 38.25 -34.22 18.41
CA ALA A 62 38.22 -32.76 18.54
C ALA A 62 39.40 -32.15 17.75
N VAL A 63 39.07 -31.25 16.84
CA VAL A 63 39.98 -30.19 16.41
C VAL A 63 39.26 -28.86 16.51
N ASN A 64 39.75 -28.04 17.42
CA ASN A 64 39.40 -26.62 17.46
C ASN A 64 39.75 -26.00 16.10
N SER A 65 38.72 -25.63 15.37
CA SER A 65 38.87 -24.68 14.26
C SER A 65 37.92 -23.53 14.55
N SER A 66 38.47 -22.38 14.88
CA SER A 66 37.79 -21.10 14.77
C SER A 66 37.43 -20.90 13.29
N SER A 67 36.21 -21.29 12.89
CA SER A 67 35.69 -20.89 11.60
C SER A 67 35.29 -19.39 11.70
N SER A 68 36.18 -18.52 11.24
CA SER A 68 35.76 -17.22 10.74
C SER A 68 34.74 -17.49 9.65
N VAL A 69 33.50 -17.02 9.80
CA VAL A 69 32.53 -16.97 8.71
C VAL A 69 33.23 -16.11 7.63
N ALA A 70 33.50 -16.70 6.47
CA ALA A 70 34.08 -15.94 5.36
C ALA A 70 33.09 -14.84 4.98
N ALA A 71 33.57 -13.61 4.84
CA ALA A 71 32.77 -12.48 4.39
C ALA A 71 32.14 -12.84 3.01
N ALA A 72 30.90 -12.40 2.79
CA ALA A 72 30.18 -12.75 1.57
C ALA A 72 30.82 -12.10 0.34
N ASN A 73 31.03 -12.87 -0.72
CA ASN A 73 31.60 -12.41 -1.98
C ASN A 73 30.56 -11.91 -3.00
N ASP A 74 29.34 -11.68 -2.56
CA ASP A 74 28.24 -11.22 -3.43
C ASP A 74 28.35 -9.73 -3.74
N ALA A 75 28.72 -9.43 -4.99
CA ALA A 75 28.79 -8.10 -5.56
C ALA A 75 27.63 -7.85 -6.54
N SER A 76 26.43 -8.33 -6.23
CA SER A 76 25.24 -8.12 -7.04
C SER A 76 24.74 -6.69 -6.96
N LEU A 77 24.12 -6.23 -8.06
CA LEU A 77 23.49 -4.92 -8.17
C LEU A 77 22.12 -5.08 -8.85
N LYS A 78 21.08 -4.51 -8.24
CA LYS A 78 19.80 -4.24 -8.89
C LYS A 78 19.59 -2.73 -8.88
N LEU A 79 19.29 -2.16 -10.05
CA LEU A 79 19.10 -0.73 -10.22
C LEU A 79 17.82 -0.49 -11.01
N GLN A 80 17.01 0.48 -10.54
CA GLN A 80 15.74 0.88 -11.14
C GLN A 80 15.68 2.39 -11.28
N LEU A 81 15.09 2.86 -12.38
CA LEU A 81 14.82 4.27 -12.64
C LEU A 81 13.32 4.56 -12.52
N GLU A 82 12.97 5.77 -12.11
CA GLU A 82 11.57 6.18 -12.06
C GLU A 82 10.91 6.09 -13.44
N GLY A 83 9.77 5.38 -13.49
CA GLY A 83 9.02 5.22 -14.72
C GLY A 83 9.67 4.30 -15.76
N GLU A 84 10.58 3.41 -15.38
CA GLU A 84 11.15 2.44 -16.31
C GLU A 84 10.09 1.49 -16.88
N TYR A 85 10.23 1.17 -18.17
CA TYR A 85 9.37 0.20 -18.85
C TYR A 85 9.79 -1.23 -18.54
N SER A 86 11.09 -1.50 -18.56
CA SER A 86 11.66 -2.81 -18.18
C SER A 86 13.14 -2.69 -17.85
N ALA A 87 13.64 -3.62 -17.04
CA ALA A 87 15.07 -3.80 -16.78
C ALA A 87 15.47 -5.27 -16.94
N ALA A 88 16.59 -5.51 -17.59
CA ALA A 88 17.17 -6.84 -17.75
C ALA A 88 18.64 -6.85 -17.33
N THR A 89 19.01 -7.84 -16.52
CA THR A 89 20.38 -8.05 -16.06
C THR A 89 21.02 -9.20 -16.83
N ALA A 90 22.24 -9.03 -17.30
CA ALA A 90 23.02 -10.09 -17.94
C ALA A 90 24.41 -10.18 -17.32
N SER A 91 24.86 -11.40 -17.03
CA SER A 91 26.22 -11.67 -16.58
C SER A 91 27.20 -11.56 -17.75
N GLY A 92 28.34 -10.89 -17.52
CA GLY A 92 29.39 -10.77 -18.52
C GLY A 92 30.21 -12.05 -18.73
N GLY A 93 30.22 -12.98 -17.77
CA GLY A 93 31.04 -14.20 -17.80
C GLY A 93 32.55 -13.92 -17.96
N ASN A 94 33.41 -14.86 -17.61
CA ASN A 94 34.86 -14.83 -17.83
C ASN A 94 35.58 -13.47 -17.59
N GLY A 95 35.18 -12.71 -16.54
CA GLY A 95 35.79 -11.44 -16.18
C GLY A 95 35.28 -10.22 -16.96
N ALA A 96 34.33 -10.38 -17.86
CA ALA A 96 33.64 -9.25 -18.49
C ALA A 96 32.67 -8.58 -17.50
N PRO A 97 32.40 -7.27 -17.66
CA PRO A 97 31.43 -6.57 -16.82
C PRO A 97 30.03 -7.18 -16.93
N ASP A 98 29.33 -7.26 -15.82
CA ASP A 98 27.88 -7.48 -15.84
C ASP A 98 27.16 -6.26 -16.38
N THR A 99 25.98 -6.47 -16.97
CA THR A 99 25.22 -5.38 -17.56
C THR A 99 23.81 -5.32 -17.02
N ILE A 100 23.32 -4.10 -16.81
CA ILE A 100 21.91 -3.82 -16.60
C ILE A 100 21.44 -2.97 -17.78
N LYS A 101 20.45 -3.47 -18.51
CA LYS A 101 19.81 -2.74 -19.61
C LYS A 101 18.44 -2.30 -19.15
N ILE A 102 18.23 -1.00 -19.05
CA ILE A 102 16.96 -0.39 -18.65
C ILE A 102 16.33 0.23 -19.89
N GLN A 103 15.06 -0.05 -20.10
CA GLN A 103 14.25 0.57 -21.13
C GLN A 103 13.28 1.57 -20.51
N MET A 104 13.33 2.79 -20.99
CA MET A 104 12.41 3.86 -20.63
C MET A 104 11.31 3.97 -21.70
N PRO A 105 10.14 4.56 -21.38
CA PRO A 105 9.12 4.84 -22.37
C PRO A 105 9.65 5.66 -23.55
N ILE A 106 9.03 5.48 -24.72
CA ILE A 106 9.37 6.24 -25.93
C ILE A 106 9.28 7.76 -25.68
N GLY A 107 10.28 8.51 -26.16
CA GLY A 107 10.34 9.96 -25.95
C GLY A 107 10.86 10.41 -24.58
N THR A 108 11.27 9.48 -23.71
CA THR A 108 11.89 9.84 -22.43
C THR A 108 13.22 10.58 -22.64
N ASP A 109 13.37 11.73 -21.98
CA ASP A 109 14.63 12.48 -21.93
C ASP A 109 15.60 11.80 -20.96
N LEU A 110 16.47 10.96 -21.49
CA LEU A 110 17.43 10.19 -20.69
C LEU A 110 18.40 11.05 -19.89
N SER A 111 18.57 12.33 -20.26
CA SER A 111 19.40 13.27 -19.50
C SER A 111 18.75 13.77 -18.20
N LYS A 112 17.49 13.42 -17.99
CA LYS A 112 16.67 13.84 -16.81
C LYS A 112 16.10 12.68 -16.02
N CYS A 113 16.38 11.43 -16.38
CA CYS A 113 15.91 10.27 -15.62
C CYS A 113 16.45 10.28 -14.20
N THR A 114 15.60 9.96 -13.24
CA THR A 114 15.90 9.87 -11.82
C THR A 114 16.03 8.43 -11.36
N LEU A 115 16.94 8.21 -10.41
CA LEU A 115 17.10 6.92 -9.76
C LEU A 115 15.91 6.68 -8.82
N ASP A 116 15.22 5.54 -8.97
CA ASP A 116 14.22 5.07 -8.01
C ASP A 116 14.89 4.25 -6.90
N THR A 117 15.55 3.15 -7.26
CA THR A 117 16.20 2.26 -6.29
C THR A 117 17.55 1.74 -6.79
N ALA A 118 18.49 1.56 -5.84
CA ALA A 118 19.68 0.77 -6.04
C ALA A 118 19.85 -0.20 -4.87
N ILE A 119 19.78 -1.50 -5.14
CA ILE A 119 19.88 -2.58 -4.14
C ILE A 119 21.19 -3.31 -4.36
N LEU A 120 21.99 -3.43 -3.30
CA LEU A 120 23.23 -4.17 -3.23
C LEU A 120 23.06 -5.41 -2.36
N ALA A 121 23.95 -6.36 -2.49
CA ALA A 121 24.11 -7.41 -1.49
C ALA A 121 24.47 -6.81 -0.13
N GLU A 122 24.14 -7.50 0.95
CA GLU A 122 24.43 -7.07 2.31
C GLU A 122 25.94 -6.89 2.51
N GLY A 123 26.36 -5.81 3.16
CA GLY A 123 27.76 -5.47 3.36
C GLY A 123 28.50 -4.93 2.12
N ALA A 124 27.90 -4.96 0.94
CA ALA A 124 28.52 -4.46 -0.29
C ALA A 124 28.44 -2.93 -0.42
N THR A 125 29.41 -2.37 -1.10
CA THR A 125 29.49 -0.93 -1.42
C THR A 125 29.54 -0.69 -2.93
N ILE A 126 29.15 0.50 -3.39
CA ILE A 126 29.14 0.86 -4.81
C ILE A 126 29.79 2.21 -5.07
N SER A 127 30.59 2.29 -6.13
CA SER A 127 31.23 3.54 -6.56
C SER A 127 31.22 3.66 -8.10
N PRO A 128 30.88 4.84 -8.64
CA PRO A 128 30.28 6.00 -7.98
C PRO A 128 28.87 5.69 -7.41
N ALA A 129 28.36 6.53 -6.52
CA ALA A 129 27.00 6.36 -6.02
C ALA A 129 25.99 6.56 -7.16
N PRO A 130 25.05 5.62 -7.42
CA PRO A 130 24.06 5.77 -8.50
C PRO A 130 23.21 7.04 -8.40
N SER A 131 22.92 7.51 -7.18
CA SER A 131 22.19 8.76 -6.91
C SER A 131 22.96 10.03 -7.39
N SER A 132 24.26 9.94 -7.62
CA SER A 132 25.06 11.04 -8.18
C SER A 132 24.93 11.20 -9.69
N VAL A 133 24.37 10.19 -10.38
CA VAL A 133 24.20 10.23 -11.84
C VAL A 133 22.99 11.10 -12.17
N LYS A 134 23.21 12.16 -12.94
CA LYS A 134 22.15 13.09 -13.39
C LYS A 134 21.73 12.89 -14.83
N ASP A 135 22.56 12.24 -15.61
CA ASP A 135 22.36 12.01 -17.05
C ASP A 135 22.61 10.52 -17.36
N TRP A 136 21.60 9.83 -17.85
CA TRP A 136 21.63 8.42 -18.23
C TRP A 136 21.69 8.20 -19.75
N SER A 137 21.91 9.24 -20.53
CA SER A 137 21.97 9.16 -22.00
C SER A 137 23.15 8.33 -22.55
N SER A 138 24.12 8.05 -21.69
CA SER A 138 25.27 7.17 -22.00
C SER A 138 25.43 6.10 -20.92
N ALA A 139 25.99 4.95 -21.32
CA ALA A 139 26.25 3.85 -20.40
C ALA A 139 27.11 4.29 -19.21
N LYS A 140 26.73 3.89 -18.00
CA LYS A 140 27.42 4.24 -16.75
C LYS A 140 28.12 2.99 -16.19
N LYS A 141 29.32 3.19 -15.69
CA LYS A 141 30.13 2.14 -15.07
C LYS A 141 30.10 2.30 -13.56
N PHE A 142 29.76 1.21 -12.86
CA PHE A 142 29.80 1.11 -11.41
C PHE A 142 30.72 -0.02 -10.99
N THR A 143 31.43 0.16 -9.89
CA THR A 143 32.18 -0.92 -9.23
C THR A 143 31.47 -1.25 -7.93
N VAL A 144 30.97 -2.47 -7.80
CA VAL A 144 30.43 -3.00 -6.56
C VAL A 144 31.53 -3.80 -5.87
N THR A 145 31.78 -3.47 -4.61
CA THR A 145 32.75 -4.17 -3.75
C THR A 145 31.97 -4.95 -2.69
N ALA A 146 32.05 -6.25 -2.70
CA ALA A 146 31.42 -7.14 -1.72
C ALA A 146 32.10 -7.01 -0.36
N GLU A 147 31.50 -7.58 0.68
CA GLU A 147 32.01 -7.54 2.05
C GLU A 147 33.40 -8.14 2.21
N ASP A 148 33.75 -9.16 1.42
CA ASP A 148 35.07 -9.80 1.40
C ASP A 148 36.14 -9.00 0.62
N GLY A 149 35.75 -7.85 0.02
CA GLY A 149 36.62 -7.04 -0.83
C GLY A 149 36.60 -7.45 -2.31
N THR A 150 35.87 -8.47 -2.71
CA THR A 150 35.72 -8.87 -4.11
C THR A 150 35.04 -7.76 -4.89
N GLN A 151 35.61 -7.37 -6.05
CA GLN A 151 35.09 -6.30 -6.87
C GLN A 151 34.45 -6.84 -8.15
N LYS A 152 33.31 -6.26 -8.51
CA LYS A 152 32.60 -6.54 -9.75
C LYS A 152 32.22 -5.27 -10.47
N ILE A 153 32.45 -5.24 -11.79
CA ILE A 153 32.09 -4.11 -12.62
C ILE A 153 30.71 -4.33 -13.22
N TRP A 154 29.88 -3.32 -13.12
CA TRP A 154 28.56 -3.25 -13.71
C TRP A 154 28.51 -2.12 -14.75
N ILE A 155 27.96 -2.42 -15.92
CA ILE A 155 27.63 -1.42 -16.93
C ILE A 155 26.12 -1.26 -16.97
N VAL A 156 25.62 -0.07 -16.66
CA VAL A 156 24.19 0.25 -16.77
C VAL A 156 23.98 1.07 -18.05
N SER A 157 23.18 0.53 -18.94
CA SER A 157 22.81 1.17 -20.20
C SER A 157 21.31 1.45 -20.20
N VAL A 158 20.93 2.71 -20.34
CA VAL A 158 19.53 3.14 -20.40
C VAL A 158 19.21 3.54 -21.83
N THR A 159 18.10 3.02 -22.36
CA THR A 159 17.63 3.32 -23.71
C THR A 159 16.13 3.62 -23.66
N ALA A 160 15.64 4.55 -24.48
CA ALA A 160 14.20 4.65 -24.70
C ALA A 160 13.71 3.42 -25.50
N VAL A 161 12.46 3.02 -25.29
CA VAL A 161 11.82 1.96 -26.08
C VAL A 161 11.90 2.36 -27.57
N LYS A 162 12.29 1.43 -28.40
CA LYS A 162 12.35 1.68 -29.83
C LYS A 162 10.97 1.84 -30.42
N ASN A 163 10.86 2.71 -31.42
CA ASN A 163 9.62 2.90 -32.15
C ASN A 163 9.29 1.64 -32.97
N SER A 164 8.11 1.07 -32.74
CA SER A 164 7.60 -0.08 -33.50
C SER A 164 6.78 0.34 -34.74
N ALA A 165 6.55 1.63 -34.92
CA ALA A 165 5.74 2.12 -36.04
C ALA A 165 6.44 1.88 -37.39
N LYS A 166 5.69 1.36 -38.34
CA LYS A 166 6.17 0.91 -39.65
C LYS A 166 5.44 1.65 -40.77
N ASN A 167 5.26 2.95 -40.61
CA ASN A 167 4.51 3.78 -41.54
C ASN A 167 5.33 4.13 -42.79
N LEU A 168 4.68 4.19 -43.91
CA LEU A 168 5.22 4.69 -45.17
C LEU A 168 4.29 5.77 -45.72
N PHE A 169 4.85 6.89 -46.11
CA PHE A 169 4.18 7.95 -46.84
C PHE A 169 4.94 8.21 -48.14
N VAL A 170 4.21 8.31 -49.24
CA VAL A 170 4.80 8.58 -50.58
C VAL A 170 3.97 9.67 -51.23
N ILE A 171 4.62 10.72 -51.68
CA ILE A 171 4.02 11.84 -52.39
C ILE A 171 4.65 11.89 -53.81
N PHE A 172 3.81 12.00 -54.85
CA PHE A 172 4.25 12.04 -56.22
C PHE A 172 4.18 13.45 -56.79
N LYS A 173 5.09 13.75 -57.71
CA LYS A 173 4.92 14.89 -58.60
C LYS A 173 3.64 14.68 -59.41
N ASN A 174 2.88 15.76 -59.60
CA ASN A 174 1.60 15.71 -60.32
C ASN A 174 0.55 14.78 -59.69
N GLN A 175 0.59 14.62 -58.35
CA GLN A 175 -0.41 13.84 -57.63
C GLN A 175 -1.78 14.50 -57.72
N PHE A 176 -2.80 13.74 -58.13
CA PHE A 176 -4.20 14.14 -58.16
C PHE A 176 -4.88 13.83 -56.82
N SER A 177 -4.70 12.61 -56.33
CA SER A 177 -5.23 12.21 -55.03
C SER A 177 -4.40 11.09 -54.40
N ASN A 178 -4.52 10.91 -53.06
CA ASN A 178 -3.99 9.76 -52.40
C ASN A 178 -4.95 9.26 -51.31
N ALA A 179 -4.86 7.96 -51.03
CA ALA A 179 -5.49 7.31 -49.88
C ALA A 179 -4.51 6.30 -49.28
N ARG A 180 -4.57 6.14 -47.99
CA ARG A 180 -3.70 5.24 -47.23
C ARG A 180 -4.53 4.37 -46.30
N ASP A 181 -4.25 3.08 -46.26
CA ASP A 181 -4.82 2.12 -45.34
C ASP A 181 -3.69 1.30 -44.75
N GLU A 182 -3.40 1.54 -43.44
CA GLU A 182 -2.35 0.83 -42.72
C GLU A 182 -2.74 -0.62 -42.50
N SER A 183 -3.99 -0.91 -42.16
CA SER A 183 -4.43 -2.27 -41.84
C SER A 183 -4.26 -3.19 -43.08
N ALA A 184 -4.54 -2.69 -44.24
CA ALA A 184 -4.30 -3.38 -45.50
C ALA A 184 -2.84 -3.28 -45.99
N GLY A 185 -2.04 -2.37 -45.47
CA GLY A 185 -0.70 -2.08 -45.98
C GLY A 185 -0.73 -1.51 -47.39
N THR A 186 -1.69 -0.64 -47.71
CA THR A 186 -1.86 -0.12 -49.05
C THR A 186 -1.81 1.41 -49.10
N ILE A 187 -1.18 1.92 -50.15
CA ILE A 187 -1.23 3.33 -50.54
C ILE A 187 -1.73 3.36 -51.99
N THR A 188 -2.82 4.08 -52.22
CA THR A 188 -3.38 4.28 -53.58
C THR A 188 -3.15 5.73 -53.97
N VAL A 189 -2.49 5.94 -55.09
CA VAL A 189 -2.19 7.26 -55.67
C VAL A 189 -2.79 7.39 -57.02
N LYS A 190 -3.47 8.50 -57.30
CA LYS A 190 -3.94 8.88 -58.60
C LYS A 190 -3.16 10.10 -59.05
N LEU A 191 -2.59 10.06 -60.23
CA LEU A 191 -1.83 11.17 -60.83
C LEU A 191 -2.73 11.99 -61.78
N ASN A 192 -2.34 13.22 -62.06
CA ASN A 192 -3.07 14.07 -63.02
C ASN A 192 -3.17 13.44 -64.38
N ALA A 193 -4.27 13.73 -65.09
CA ALA A 193 -4.52 13.27 -66.48
C ALA A 193 -3.35 13.65 -67.40
N GLY A 194 -2.93 12.68 -68.21
CA GLY A 194 -1.79 12.85 -69.14
C GLY A 194 -0.41 12.61 -68.47
N THR A 195 -0.34 12.25 -67.22
CA THR A 195 0.93 11.84 -66.60
C THR A 195 1.34 10.47 -67.12
N ASP A 196 2.57 10.31 -67.56
CA ASP A 196 3.12 9.00 -67.91
C ASP A 196 3.49 8.22 -66.67
N ILE A 197 2.72 7.16 -66.42
CA ILE A 197 2.89 6.35 -65.22
C ILE A 197 4.21 5.55 -65.22
N ALA A 198 4.74 5.21 -66.41
CA ALA A 198 5.99 4.49 -66.55
C ALA A 198 7.21 5.36 -66.19
N SER A 199 7.06 6.68 -66.16
CA SER A 199 8.10 7.63 -65.81
C SER A 199 7.73 8.56 -64.63
N ALA A 200 6.65 8.23 -63.92
CA ALA A 200 6.19 9.02 -62.82
C ALA A 200 7.23 9.09 -61.65
N ALA A 201 7.46 10.29 -61.15
CA ALA A 201 8.49 10.53 -60.14
C ALA A 201 7.86 10.77 -58.77
N VAL A 202 8.41 10.13 -57.78
CA VAL A 202 8.16 10.43 -56.35
C VAL A 202 8.77 11.79 -56.03
N ASP A 203 7.99 12.69 -55.45
CA ASP A 203 8.46 13.99 -54.96
C ASP A 203 9.15 13.85 -53.63
N SER A 204 8.47 13.20 -52.69
CA SER A 204 9.01 12.92 -51.37
C SER A 204 8.45 11.61 -50.79
N PHE A 205 9.16 11.04 -49.84
CA PHE A 205 8.66 9.96 -49.01
C PHE A 205 9.15 10.11 -47.57
N SER A 206 8.40 9.61 -46.64
CA SER A 206 8.80 9.48 -45.23
C SER A 206 8.41 8.13 -44.67
N VAL A 207 9.14 7.71 -43.65
CA VAL A 207 8.85 6.54 -42.85
C VAL A 207 8.78 6.97 -41.38
N SER A 208 8.24 6.12 -40.53
CA SER A 208 8.26 6.35 -39.06
C SER A 208 9.66 6.66 -38.59
N ASP A 209 9.75 7.44 -37.50
CA ASP A 209 11.03 7.79 -36.89
C ASP A 209 11.81 6.52 -36.53
N GLY A 210 13.12 6.53 -36.83
CA GLY A 210 14.01 5.37 -36.65
C GLY A 210 13.77 4.20 -37.60
N ALA A 211 12.71 4.21 -38.46
CA ALA A 211 12.43 3.15 -39.43
C ALA A 211 13.26 3.29 -40.69
N THR A 212 13.40 2.19 -41.41
CA THR A 212 14.03 2.11 -42.74
C THR A 212 13.08 1.53 -43.76
N VAL A 213 13.27 1.87 -45.04
CA VAL A 213 12.45 1.31 -46.13
C VAL A 213 13.31 0.73 -47.23
N SER A 214 12.92 -0.43 -47.75
CA SER A 214 13.59 -1.07 -48.90
C SER A 214 12.57 -1.71 -49.85
N PRO A 215 12.69 -1.49 -51.19
CA PRO A 215 13.54 -0.48 -51.83
C PRO A 215 13.10 0.94 -51.43
N LYS A 216 13.93 1.97 -51.70
CA LYS A 216 13.51 3.36 -51.50
C LYS A 216 12.48 3.76 -52.58
N PRO A 217 11.32 4.37 -52.25
CA PRO A 217 10.31 4.75 -53.26
C PRO A 217 10.87 5.61 -54.41
N VAL A 218 11.81 6.50 -54.10
CA VAL A 218 12.46 7.35 -55.11
C VAL A 218 13.34 6.59 -56.13
N SER A 219 13.67 5.32 -55.84
CA SER A 219 14.45 4.49 -56.78
C SER A 219 13.60 3.75 -57.81
N VAL A 220 12.27 3.80 -57.65
CA VAL A 220 11.33 3.17 -58.62
C VAL A 220 11.16 4.09 -59.81
N THR A 221 11.37 3.56 -60.99
CA THR A 221 11.31 4.31 -62.25
C THR A 221 10.07 4.00 -63.10
N ASP A 222 9.36 2.90 -62.76
CA ASP A 222 8.15 2.48 -63.45
C ASP A 222 7.06 2.11 -62.42
N TRP A 223 5.93 2.78 -62.50
CA TRP A 223 4.79 2.61 -61.61
C TRP A 223 3.57 1.98 -62.32
N SER A 224 3.74 1.45 -63.52
CA SER A 224 2.67 0.80 -64.29
C SER A 224 2.13 -0.48 -63.59
N SER A 225 2.86 -1.00 -62.62
CA SER A 225 2.43 -2.09 -61.73
C SER A 225 2.58 -1.73 -60.27
N ALA A 226 1.79 -2.39 -59.43
CA ALA A 226 1.89 -2.22 -57.98
C ALA A 226 3.31 -2.49 -57.46
N GLN A 227 3.86 -1.57 -56.67
CA GLN A 227 5.19 -1.68 -56.08
C GLN A 227 5.11 -2.00 -54.59
N LYS A 228 6.02 -2.88 -54.13
CA LYS A 228 6.07 -3.30 -52.73
C LYS A 228 7.30 -2.76 -52.03
N PHE A 229 7.10 -2.27 -50.82
CA PHE A 229 8.12 -1.69 -49.98
C PHE A 229 8.08 -2.35 -48.59
N SER A 230 9.21 -2.85 -48.10
CA SER A 230 9.32 -3.33 -46.73
C SER A 230 9.81 -2.19 -45.85
N VAL A 231 9.00 -1.76 -44.87
CA VAL A 231 9.39 -0.81 -43.85
C VAL A 231 9.76 -1.60 -42.60
N THR A 232 10.97 -1.40 -42.12
CA THR A 232 11.46 -2.02 -40.90
C THR A 232 11.57 -0.94 -39.82
N ALA A 233 10.80 -1.10 -38.74
CA ALA A 233 10.80 -0.19 -37.60
C ALA A 233 12.11 -0.29 -36.78
N GLU A 234 12.33 0.63 -35.89
CA GLU A 234 13.52 0.69 -35.04
C GLU A 234 13.66 -0.55 -34.14
N ASP A 235 12.54 -1.17 -33.71
CA ASP A 235 12.52 -2.39 -32.92
C ASP A 235 12.86 -3.66 -33.75
N GLY A 236 13.04 -3.53 -35.06
CA GLY A 236 13.32 -4.61 -35.99
C GLY A 236 12.09 -5.29 -36.59
N THR A 237 10.88 -4.91 -36.17
CA THR A 237 9.67 -5.44 -36.78
C THR A 237 9.48 -4.84 -38.19
N ALA A 238 8.90 -5.60 -39.12
CA ALA A 238 8.76 -5.16 -40.50
C ALA A 238 7.30 -5.25 -40.99
N LYS A 239 6.95 -4.36 -41.93
CA LYS A 239 5.65 -4.34 -42.61
C LYS A 239 5.84 -4.10 -44.09
N THR A 240 5.08 -4.83 -44.91
CA THR A 240 5.07 -4.63 -46.35
C THR A 240 3.95 -3.67 -46.75
N TRP A 241 4.31 -2.63 -47.48
CA TRP A 241 3.40 -1.70 -48.10
C TRP A 241 3.31 -1.96 -49.61
N THR A 242 2.08 -1.89 -50.13
CA THR A 242 1.83 -1.94 -51.59
C THR A 242 1.36 -0.57 -52.06
N VAL A 243 2.11 0.03 -52.95
CA VAL A 243 1.77 1.32 -53.56
C VAL A 243 1.19 1.06 -54.95
N ASN A 244 -0.06 1.45 -55.12
CA ASN A 244 -0.79 1.37 -56.40
C ASN A 244 -0.90 2.76 -57.03
N VAL A 245 -0.46 2.93 -58.25
CA VAL A 245 -0.51 4.20 -58.97
C VAL A 245 -1.41 4.08 -60.17
N SER A 246 -2.25 5.07 -60.41
CA SER A 246 -3.14 5.20 -61.53
C SER A 246 -3.14 6.65 -62.05
N VAL A 247 -3.71 6.89 -63.21
CA VAL A 247 -3.83 8.22 -63.81
C VAL A 247 -5.30 8.61 -63.90
N ALA A 248 -5.62 9.87 -63.61
CA ALA A 248 -6.97 10.43 -63.78
C ALA A 248 -7.42 10.41 -65.28
N ALA A 249 -8.70 10.21 -65.48
CA ALA A 249 -9.26 10.28 -66.82
C ALA A 249 -9.18 11.73 -67.39
N ALA A 250 -8.99 11.86 -68.66
CA ALA A 250 -9.04 13.19 -69.34
C ALA A 250 -10.41 13.83 -69.09
N GLY A 251 -10.44 15.02 -68.48
CA GLY A 251 -11.68 15.71 -68.12
C GLY A 251 -12.34 15.25 -66.82
N GLU A 252 -11.67 14.44 -66.01
CA GLU A 252 -12.11 14.17 -64.62
C GLU A 252 -12.28 15.49 -63.91
N LYS A 253 -13.45 15.73 -63.27
CA LYS A 253 -13.80 17.03 -62.71
C LYS A 253 -12.86 17.37 -61.58
N THR A 254 -12.27 18.56 -61.65
CA THR A 254 -11.57 19.19 -60.53
C THR A 254 -12.60 19.68 -59.52
N SER A 255 -12.58 19.12 -58.33
CA SER A 255 -13.41 19.55 -57.19
C SER A 255 -12.62 20.48 -56.30
N SER A 256 -13.25 21.55 -55.81
CA SER A 256 -12.68 22.40 -54.74
C SER A 256 -12.90 21.83 -53.33
N ALA A 257 -13.55 20.67 -53.24
CA ALA A 257 -13.82 20.04 -51.95
C ALA A 257 -12.54 19.42 -51.34
N ALA A 258 -12.14 19.89 -50.20
CA ALA A 258 -10.97 19.41 -49.42
C ALA A 258 -11.41 18.87 -48.05
N ASN A 259 -12.42 17.98 -48.05
CA ASN A 259 -12.96 17.42 -46.82
C ASN A 259 -12.23 16.16 -46.40
N ILE A 260 -12.02 16.02 -45.08
CA ILE A 260 -11.65 14.75 -44.45
C ILE A 260 -12.96 13.96 -44.23
N LEU A 261 -13.06 12.77 -44.83
CA LEU A 261 -14.22 11.89 -44.71
C LEU A 261 -14.02 10.86 -43.61
N THR A 262 -12.82 10.29 -43.53
CA THR A 262 -12.40 9.40 -42.43
C THR A 262 -10.99 9.74 -41.99
N LEU A 263 -10.70 9.54 -40.72
CA LEU A 263 -9.37 9.68 -40.15
C LEU A 263 -9.23 8.73 -38.99
N LYS A 264 -8.21 7.88 -39.04
CA LYS A 264 -7.75 7.06 -37.92
C LYS A 264 -6.30 7.36 -37.65
N MET A 265 -5.93 7.33 -36.39
CA MET A 265 -4.60 7.66 -35.90
C MET A 265 -3.99 6.47 -35.16
N ASP A 266 -2.67 6.45 -35.04
CA ASP A 266 -1.88 5.52 -34.24
C ASP A 266 -0.94 6.33 -33.33
N PRO A 267 -1.08 6.25 -31.98
CA PRO A 267 -2.04 5.43 -31.25
C PRO A 267 -3.50 5.76 -31.59
N ALA A 268 -4.37 4.75 -31.44
CA ALA A 268 -5.76 4.89 -31.80
C ALA A 268 -6.52 5.81 -30.85
N ALA A 269 -7.20 6.82 -31.35
CA ALA A 269 -8.11 7.62 -30.56
C ALA A 269 -9.30 6.78 -30.08
N THR A 270 -9.74 6.97 -28.84
CA THR A 270 -10.93 6.31 -28.29
C THR A 270 -12.22 6.85 -28.90
N ALA A 271 -12.18 8.08 -29.41
CA ALA A 271 -13.25 8.67 -30.22
C ALA A 271 -12.67 9.67 -31.23
N THR A 272 -13.28 9.72 -32.39
CA THR A 272 -12.96 10.67 -33.49
C THR A 272 -14.24 11.33 -33.96
N LYS A 273 -14.28 12.66 -33.96
CA LYS A 273 -15.38 13.45 -34.49
C LYS A 273 -14.86 14.41 -35.57
N ILE A 274 -15.36 14.28 -36.78
CA ILE A 274 -15.00 15.13 -37.92
C ILE A 274 -16.16 16.10 -38.17
N ASP A 275 -15.86 17.40 -38.25
CA ASP A 275 -16.80 18.44 -38.66
C ASP A 275 -16.30 19.11 -39.94
N THR A 276 -16.88 18.72 -41.08
CA THR A 276 -16.49 19.20 -42.41
C THR A 276 -16.87 20.65 -42.64
N SER A 277 -17.88 21.17 -41.93
CA SER A 277 -18.32 22.56 -42.08
C SER A 277 -17.39 23.55 -41.39
N LYS A 278 -16.70 23.08 -40.30
CA LYS A 278 -15.76 23.89 -39.55
C LYS A 278 -14.31 23.55 -39.85
N HIS A 279 -14.07 22.52 -40.65
CA HIS A 279 -12.74 21.96 -40.93
C HIS A 279 -11.99 21.59 -39.62
N THR A 280 -12.67 20.85 -38.72
CA THR A 280 -12.09 20.41 -37.47
C THR A 280 -12.22 18.91 -37.28
N VAL A 281 -11.23 18.34 -36.60
CA VAL A 281 -11.24 16.97 -36.07
C VAL A 281 -11.03 17.03 -34.61
N ALA A 282 -11.92 16.43 -33.80
CA ALA A 282 -11.74 16.26 -32.37
C ALA A 282 -11.43 14.78 -32.09
N LEU A 283 -10.29 14.55 -31.46
CA LEU A 283 -9.79 13.24 -31.06
C LEU A 283 -9.89 13.13 -29.53
N THR A 284 -10.24 11.95 -29.03
CA THR A 284 -10.21 11.67 -27.61
C THR A 284 -9.19 10.57 -27.34
N TYR A 285 -8.32 10.79 -26.34
CA TYR A 285 -7.30 9.84 -25.93
C TYR A 285 -7.35 9.61 -24.42
N ALA A 286 -6.86 8.45 -23.97
CA ALA A 286 -6.53 8.28 -22.56
C ALA A 286 -5.42 9.25 -22.15
N SER A 287 -5.43 9.70 -20.89
CA SER A 287 -4.43 10.65 -20.37
C SER A 287 -3.00 10.13 -20.45
N SER A 288 -2.82 8.82 -20.35
CA SER A 288 -1.54 8.11 -20.43
C SER A 288 -0.91 8.06 -21.82
N GLU A 289 -1.66 8.40 -22.88
CA GLU A 289 -1.13 8.34 -24.24
C GLU A 289 -0.11 9.42 -24.52
N ASN A 290 1.01 9.01 -25.11
CA ASN A 290 2.02 9.93 -25.61
C ASN A 290 1.59 10.47 -26.99
N LEU A 291 1.35 11.77 -27.07
CA LEU A 291 0.81 12.44 -28.25
C LEU A 291 1.85 13.28 -29.00
N THR A 292 3.15 13.09 -28.77
CA THR A 292 4.20 13.82 -29.48
C THR A 292 4.36 13.36 -30.93
N MET A 293 4.01 12.09 -31.23
CA MET A 293 4.11 11.50 -32.57
C MET A 293 2.90 10.62 -32.83
N VAL A 294 1.80 11.23 -33.26
CA VAL A 294 0.55 10.53 -33.56
C VAL A 294 0.45 10.33 -35.10
N TYR A 295 0.67 9.11 -35.54
CA TYR A 295 0.73 8.78 -36.96
C TYR A 295 -0.65 8.66 -37.59
N PHE A 296 -0.75 8.96 -38.90
CA PHE A 296 -1.94 8.64 -39.65
C PHE A 296 -2.00 7.14 -39.92
N ASP A 297 -2.96 6.45 -39.33
CA ASP A 297 -3.24 5.03 -39.61
C ASP A 297 -3.92 4.89 -40.96
N SER A 298 -5.09 5.50 -41.12
CA SER A 298 -5.81 5.54 -42.39
C SER A 298 -6.63 6.82 -42.54
N TYR A 299 -6.82 7.25 -43.76
CA TYR A 299 -7.64 8.41 -44.09
C TYR A 299 -8.25 8.31 -45.47
N THR A 300 -9.40 8.96 -45.61
CA THR A 300 -10.01 9.23 -46.92
C THR A 300 -10.45 10.69 -46.98
N PHE A 301 -10.31 11.29 -48.14
CA PHE A 301 -10.69 12.67 -48.44
C PHE A 301 -11.81 12.74 -49.48
N SER A 302 -12.30 13.95 -49.72
CA SER A 302 -13.15 14.22 -50.88
C SER A 302 -12.48 13.73 -52.18
N GLU A 303 -13.29 13.39 -53.16
CA GLU A 303 -12.77 12.90 -54.45
C GLU A 303 -11.74 13.86 -55.08
N GLY A 304 -10.58 13.32 -55.41
CA GLY A 304 -9.46 14.06 -55.93
C GLY A 304 -8.66 14.87 -54.92
N ALA A 305 -9.03 14.86 -53.63
CA ALA A 305 -8.27 15.56 -52.61
C ALA A 305 -7.13 14.69 -52.02
N SER A 306 -6.11 15.37 -51.53
CA SER A 306 -4.91 14.72 -50.97
C SER A 306 -4.39 15.43 -49.70
N LEU A 307 -3.63 14.73 -48.88
CA LEU A 307 -2.91 15.32 -47.76
C LEU A 307 -1.72 16.14 -48.27
N ALA A 308 -1.73 17.46 -48.05
CA ALA A 308 -0.66 18.37 -48.43
C ALA A 308 0.33 18.62 -47.27
N SER A 309 -0.13 18.60 -46.02
CA SER A 309 0.68 18.76 -44.83
C SER A 309 -0.01 18.10 -43.63
N PRO A 310 0.72 17.43 -42.74
CA PRO A 310 2.17 17.24 -42.73
C PRO A 310 2.63 16.16 -43.72
N THR A 311 3.85 16.27 -44.22
CA THR A 311 4.46 15.29 -45.11
C THR A 311 5.26 14.20 -44.42
N ASN A 312 5.54 14.37 -43.12
CA ASN A 312 6.24 13.41 -42.26
C ASN A 312 5.35 12.26 -41.75
N GLY A 313 4.01 12.35 -41.99
CA GLY A 313 3.06 11.27 -41.69
C GLY A 313 2.58 11.19 -40.24
N TYR A 314 2.85 12.19 -39.41
CA TYR A 314 2.35 12.29 -38.04
C TYR A 314 2.01 13.73 -37.65
N LEU A 315 1.27 13.86 -36.57
CA LEU A 315 1.00 15.12 -35.87
C LEU A 315 1.60 15.08 -34.48
N ASP A 316 2.18 16.20 -34.04
CA ASP A 316 2.44 16.45 -32.63
C ASP A 316 1.18 17.07 -32.00
N LEU A 317 0.50 16.30 -31.18
CA LEU A 317 -0.72 16.68 -30.48
C LEU A 317 -0.48 16.92 -28.98
N SER A 318 0.78 16.96 -28.53
CA SER A 318 1.15 17.12 -27.13
C SER A 318 0.70 18.45 -26.54
N SER A 319 0.59 19.50 -27.36
CA SER A 319 0.06 20.83 -26.99
C SER A 319 -1.48 20.89 -26.97
N GLY A 320 -2.17 19.78 -27.28
CA GLY A 320 -3.63 19.70 -27.33
C GLY A 320 -4.24 19.97 -28.69
N SER A 321 -3.49 20.49 -29.68
CA SER A 321 -3.96 20.66 -31.04
C SER A 321 -2.81 20.77 -32.05
N ALA A 322 -3.10 20.38 -33.30
CA ALA A 322 -2.22 20.60 -34.45
C ALA A 322 -3.05 20.94 -35.67
N THR A 323 -2.37 21.35 -36.75
CA THR A 323 -3.01 21.62 -38.02
C THR A 323 -2.58 20.63 -39.11
N MET A 324 -3.48 20.29 -40.00
CA MET A 324 -3.18 19.57 -41.22
C MET A 324 -3.79 20.29 -42.40
N THR A 325 -3.23 20.15 -43.58
CA THR A 325 -3.71 20.79 -44.82
C THR A 325 -4.14 19.72 -45.81
N VAL A 326 -5.36 19.82 -46.27
CA VAL A 326 -5.89 18.98 -47.35
C VAL A 326 -5.97 19.84 -48.59
N GLN A 327 -5.41 19.34 -49.71
CA GLN A 327 -5.47 19.99 -51.01
C GLN A 327 -6.55 19.31 -51.87
N ALA A 328 -7.49 20.08 -52.37
CA ALA A 328 -8.51 19.66 -53.29
C ALA A 328 -7.94 19.37 -54.69
N ALA A 329 -8.73 18.71 -55.56
CA ALA A 329 -8.35 18.37 -56.94
C ALA A 329 -8.05 19.60 -57.81
N ASP A 330 -8.64 20.75 -57.52
CA ASP A 330 -8.39 22.02 -58.22
C ASP A 330 -7.17 22.79 -57.69
N GLY A 331 -6.46 22.24 -56.69
CA GLY A 331 -5.31 22.87 -56.03
C GLY A 331 -5.68 23.75 -54.85
N THR A 332 -6.96 23.96 -54.54
CA THR A 332 -7.40 24.71 -53.34
C THR A 332 -6.95 23.99 -52.09
N GLN A 333 -6.29 24.70 -51.18
CA GLN A 333 -5.83 24.17 -49.90
C GLN A 333 -6.75 24.61 -48.77
N VAL A 334 -7.14 23.67 -47.93
CA VAL A 334 -7.96 23.89 -46.73
C VAL A 334 -7.20 23.40 -45.51
N GLN A 335 -7.05 24.30 -44.55
CA GLN A 335 -6.42 23.95 -43.27
C GLN A 335 -7.48 23.38 -42.34
N TRP A 336 -7.15 22.26 -41.71
CA TRP A 336 -7.94 21.57 -40.71
C TRP A 336 -7.27 21.68 -39.36
N THR A 337 -8.05 21.92 -38.31
CA THR A 337 -7.57 21.88 -36.94
C THR A 337 -7.91 20.53 -36.30
N VAL A 338 -6.90 19.83 -35.86
CA VAL A 338 -7.03 18.59 -35.10
C VAL A 338 -6.82 18.91 -33.64
N SER A 339 -7.85 18.73 -32.81
CA SER A 339 -7.83 18.98 -31.38
C SER A 339 -7.91 17.69 -30.57
N VAL A 340 -7.37 17.71 -29.36
CA VAL A 340 -7.36 16.55 -28.46
C VAL A 340 -8.08 16.88 -27.17
N THR A 341 -8.92 15.93 -26.73
CA THR A 341 -9.45 15.86 -25.35
C THR A 341 -8.88 14.62 -24.69
N LYS A 342 -8.31 14.77 -23.48
CA LYS A 342 -7.83 13.64 -22.67
C LYS A 342 -8.91 13.18 -21.73
N THR A 343 -9.08 11.85 -21.58
CA THR A 343 -9.93 11.22 -20.56
C THR A 343 -9.05 10.63 -19.45
N TYR A 344 -9.47 10.79 -18.24
CA TYR A 344 -8.76 10.35 -17.07
C TYR A 344 -9.47 9.17 -16.41
N ALA A 345 -8.69 8.27 -15.79
CA ALA A 345 -9.25 7.24 -14.94
C ALA A 345 -9.87 7.87 -13.68
N ALA A 346 -10.82 7.16 -13.07
CA ALA A 346 -11.42 7.63 -11.81
C ALA A 346 -10.32 7.97 -10.77
N PRO A 347 -10.43 9.12 -10.08
CA PRO A 347 -9.39 9.58 -9.17
C PRO A 347 -9.28 8.67 -7.95
N LYS A 348 -8.07 8.20 -7.64
CA LYS A 348 -7.77 7.33 -6.50
C LYS A 348 -6.43 7.70 -5.88
N ILE A 349 -6.31 7.45 -4.57
CA ILE A 349 -5.02 7.27 -3.92
C ILE A 349 -4.60 5.83 -4.15
N THR A 350 -3.44 5.61 -4.76
CA THR A 350 -2.95 4.28 -5.14
C THR A 350 -1.96 3.70 -4.13
N ALA A 351 -1.21 4.55 -3.45
CA ALA A 351 -0.34 4.17 -2.33
C ALA A 351 -0.17 5.34 -1.36
N MET A 352 0.11 5.01 -0.10
CA MET A 352 0.44 5.98 0.95
C MET A 352 1.10 5.26 2.13
N LYS A 353 2.03 5.94 2.79
CA LYS A 353 2.57 5.55 4.09
C LYS A 353 2.25 6.64 5.11
N ILE A 354 1.93 6.24 6.33
CA ILE A 354 1.71 7.13 7.47
C ILE A 354 2.75 6.77 8.54
N ALA A 355 3.57 7.74 8.93
CA ALA A 355 4.70 7.53 9.83
C ALA A 355 5.59 6.33 9.41
N GLY A 356 5.85 6.19 8.12
CA GLY A 356 6.64 5.09 7.55
C GLY A 356 5.88 3.77 7.35
N THR A 357 4.70 3.58 7.95
CA THR A 357 3.88 2.37 7.85
C THR A 357 2.96 2.45 6.63
N ALA A 358 2.92 1.39 5.80
CA ALA A 358 2.03 1.32 4.65
C ALA A 358 0.55 1.36 5.10
N ALA A 359 -0.24 2.22 4.48
CA ALA A 359 -1.66 2.33 4.77
C ALA A 359 -2.48 1.30 4.00
N THR A 360 -3.53 0.78 4.64
CA THR A 360 -4.54 -0.04 3.98
C THR A 360 -5.58 0.87 3.32
N ILE A 361 -5.70 0.79 2.00
CA ILE A 361 -6.62 1.58 1.20
C ILE A 361 -7.84 0.72 0.85
N ASN A 362 -9.02 1.12 1.32
CA ASN A 362 -10.28 0.55 0.89
C ASN A 362 -10.99 1.54 -0.04
N ASP A 363 -10.81 1.31 -1.34
CA ASP A 363 -11.32 2.21 -2.36
C ASP A 363 -12.86 2.23 -2.42
N SER A 364 -13.52 1.10 -2.18
CA SER A 364 -14.99 1.00 -2.21
C SER A 364 -15.64 1.76 -1.05
N LEU A 365 -15.05 1.73 0.13
CA LEU A 365 -15.54 2.46 1.30
C LEU A 365 -15.00 3.90 1.39
N GLY A 366 -14.01 4.25 0.58
CA GLY A 366 -13.31 5.53 0.69
C GLY A 366 -12.59 5.69 2.02
N THR A 367 -11.97 4.65 2.54
CA THR A 367 -11.23 4.68 3.81
C THR A 367 -9.77 4.30 3.61
N ILE A 368 -8.89 4.96 4.34
CA ILE A 368 -7.46 4.69 4.39
C ILE A 368 -7.05 4.59 5.85
N THR A 369 -6.48 3.46 6.26
CA THR A 369 -6.19 3.21 7.67
C THR A 369 -4.79 2.66 7.90
N VAL A 370 -4.21 3.04 9.05
CA VAL A 370 -3.04 2.40 9.66
C VAL A 370 -3.39 2.06 11.10
N ASN A 371 -3.39 0.78 11.46
CA ASN A 371 -3.78 0.31 12.79
C ASN A 371 -2.59 -0.12 13.66
N SER A 372 -1.35 0.00 13.16
CA SER A 372 -0.16 -0.61 13.75
C SER A 372 1.00 0.38 13.96
N LEU A 373 0.67 1.63 14.27
CA LEU A 373 1.69 2.58 14.68
C LEU A 373 2.30 2.18 16.03
N THR A 374 3.45 2.71 16.35
CA THR A 374 4.07 2.52 17.68
C THR A 374 3.11 2.99 18.78
N TYR A 375 2.98 2.20 19.85
CA TYR A 375 2.14 2.56 20.99
C TYR A 375 2.51 3.94 21.55
N LEU A 376 1.51 4.76 21.82
CA LEU A 376 1.62 6.17 22.21
C LEU A 376 2.27 7.12 21.19
N ALA A 377 2.40 6.72 19.93
CA ALA A 377 2.80 7.64 18.87
C ALA A 377 1.96 8.92 18.91
N ASP A 378 2.58 10.05 18.57
CA ASP A 378 1.85 11.32 18.46
C ASP A 378 0.99 11.30 17.19
N LEU A 379 -0.32 11.09 17.36
CA LEU A 379 -1.27 11.03 16.28
C LEU A 379 -1.65 12.40 15.71
N THR A 380 -1.15 13.51 16.30
CA THR A 380 -1.48 14.90 15.87
C THR A 380 -0.57 15.40 14.76
N GLN A 381 0.59 14.76 14.54
CA GLN A 381 1.63 15.19 13.61
C GLN A 381 2.21 14.01 12.83
N LEU A 382 1.33 13.18 12.25
CA LEU A 382 1.76 12.01 11.49
C LEU A 382 2.20 12.39 10.07
N ALA A 383 3.44 12.08 9.75
CA ALA A 383 4.00 12.33 8.42
C ALA A 383 3.40 11.37 7.38
N VAL A 384 3.04 11.91 6.22
CA VAL A 384 2.59 11.16 5.06
C VAL A 384 3.71 11.11 4.03
N THR A 385 4.05 9.91 3.56
CA THR A 385 5.08 9.67 2.54
C THR A 385 4.61 8.63 1.53
N GLY A 386 5.29 8.54 0.38
CA GLY A 386 4.93 7.58 -0.67
C GLY A 386 3.48 7.72 -1.17
N LEU A 387 2.93 8.93 -1.10
CA LEU A 387 1.60 9.25 -1.59
C LEU A 387 1.62 9.29 -3.12
N THR A 388 0.80 8.44 -3.72
CA THR A 388 0.63 8.38 -5.17
C THR A 388 -0.86 8.37 -5.52
N PHE A 389 -1.15 8.86 -6.73
CA PHE A 389 -2.51 8.96 -7.27
C PHE A 389 -2.60 8.24 -8.61
N THR A 390 -3.82 7.98 -9.08
CA THR A 390 -4.08 7.67 -10.49
C THR A 390 -3.63 8.82 -11.39
N ASP A 391 -3.28 8.51 -12.62
CA ASP A 391 -2.79 9.50 -13.58
C ASP A 391 -3.73 10.69 -13.73
N GLY A 392 -3.16 11.90 -13.71
CA GLY A 392 -3.90 13.16 -13.77
C GLY A 392 -4.74 13.50 -12.54
N ALA A 393 -4.65 12.71 -11.47
CA ALA A 393 -5.32 12.98 -10.20
C ALA A 393 -4.37 13.65 -9.19
N SER A 394 -4.93 14.48 -8.32
CA SER A 394 -4.23 15.18 -7.25
C SER A 394 -5.16 15.52 -6.10
N SER A 395 -4.61 15.94 -4.97
CA SER A 395 -5.36 16.48 -3.85
C SER A 395 -4.65 17.72 -3.30
N ALA A 396 -5.44 18.73 -2.91
CA ALA A 396 -4.93 19.89 -2.16
C ALA A 396 -4.95 19.64 -0.64
N ASP A 397 -5.63 18.59 -0.18
CA ASP A 397 -5.87 18.33 1.24
C ASP A 397 -4.72 17.55 1.89
N ILE A 398 -3.88 16.91 1.08
CA ILE A 398 -2.79 16.03 1.53
C ILE A 398 -1.63 16.04 0.53
N ALA A 399 -0.41 16.00 1.03
CA ALA A 399 0.81 15.99 0.24
C ALA A 399 1.87 15.06 0.85
N ASN A 400 2.85 14.64 0.04
CA ASN A 400 4.06 14.00 0.56
C ASN A 400 4.80 14.94 1.50
N ASP A 401 5.39 14.38 2.56
CA ASP A 401 6.13 15.10 3.61
C ASP A 401 5.29 16.08 4.44
N GLY A 402 3.95 16.07 4.25
CA GLY A 402 3.01 16.77 5.10
C GLY A 402 2.77 16.02 6.41
N ALA A 403 2.59 16.75 7.51
CA ALA A 403 2.22 16.20 8.81
C ALA A 403 0.77 16.55 9.15
N TYR A 404 0.00 15.56 9.61
CA TYR A 404 -1.45 15.70 9.79
C TYR A 404 -1.93 15.10 11.11
N ASP A 405 -2.97 15.73 11.68
CA ASP A 405 -3.72 15.14 12.79
C ASP A 405 -4.71 14.10 12.23
N LEU A 406 -4.45 12.82 12.56
CA LEU A 406 -5.25 11.69 12.09
C LEU A 406 -6.02 10.98 13.21
N ARG A 407 -6.10 11.57 14.42
CA ARG A 407 -6.80 11.00 15.58
C ARG A 407 -8.28 10.75 15.29
N SER A 408 -8.95 11.76 14.78
CA SER A 408 -10.41 11.71 14.52
C SER A 408 -10.75 11.43 13.06
N GLY A 409 -9.73 11.26 12.22
CA GLY A 409 -9.85 11.09 10.78
C GLY A 409 -9.76 12.42 10.02
N LYS A 410 -9.06 12.38 8.89
CA LYS A 410 -8.92 13.49 7.96
C LYS A 410 -9.63 13.16 6.66
N THR A 411 -10.58 14.02 6.27
CA THR A 411 -11.23 13.93 4.96
C THR A 411 -10.31 14.51 3.90
N VAL A 412 -10.12 13.79 2.80
CA VAL A 412 -9.27 14.16 1.67
C VAL A 412 -10.05 13.97 0.39
N THR A 413 -10.09 15.00 -0.46
CA THR A 413 -10.72 14.92 -1.78
C THR A 413 -9.64 14.84 -2.85
N VAL A 414 -9.71 13.79 -3.66
CA VAL A 414 -8.86 13.58 -4.83
C VAL A 414 -9.64 14.00 -6.07
N LYS A 415 -9.02 14.79 -6.94
CA LYS A 415 -9.66 15.29 -8.18
C LYS A 415 -8.77 15.05 -9.38
N THR A 416 -9.38 14.73 -10.51
CA THR A 416 -8.72 14.72 -11.82
C THR A 416 -8.84 16.07 -12.51
N VAL A 417 -8.02 16.30 -13.52
CA VAL A 417 -8.01 17.52 -14.33
C VAL A 417 -9.35 17.76 -15.03
N ASP A 418 -10.05 16.70 -15.41
CA ASP A 418 -11.39 16.77 -16.05
C ASP A 418 -12.55 16.95 -15.05
N GLY A 419 -12.25 17.11 -13.76
CA GLY A 419 -13.21 17.47 -12.72
C GLY A 419 -13.87 16.31 -11.98
N GLN A 420 -13.53 15.05 -12.27
CA GLN A 420 -13.96 13.92 -11.46
C GLN A 420 -13.39 14.05 -10.04
N SER A 421 -14.13 13.58 -9.04
CA SER A 421 -13.67 13.65 -7.64
C SER A 421 -14.03 12.41 -6.85
N LYS A 422 -13.19 12.09 -5.86
CA LYS A 422 -13.40 11.02 -4.88
C LYS A 422 -12.90 11.45 -3.52
N THR A 423 -13.64 11.09 -2.48
CA THR A 423 -13.31 11.46 -1.10
C THR A 423 -12.85 10.22 -0.34
N TYR A 424 -11.83 10.39 0.49
CA TYR A 424 -11.32 9.40 1.43
C TYR A 424 -11.35 9.98 2.85
N THR A 425 -11.59 9.11 3.83
CA THR A 425 -11.34 9.39 5.24
C THR A 425 -10.09 8.62 5.67
N ILE A 426 -9.08 9.35 6.12
CA ILE A 426 -7.79 8.79 6.54
C ILE A 426 -7.74 8.78 8.06
N LYS A 427 -7.48 7.63 8.65
CA LYS A 427 -7.32 7.45 10.09
C LYS A 427 -6.05 6.67 10.40
N ALA A 428 -5.48 6.92 11.57
CA ALA A 428 -4.33 6.17 12.04
C ALA A 428 -4.38 5.95 13.55
N GLY A 429 -3.83 4.83 13.97
CA GLY A 429 -3.73 4.50 15.38
C GLY A 429 -2.81 3.32 15.63
N TYR A 430 -2.85 2.81 16.85
CA TYR A 430 -1.97 1.75 17.33
C TYR A 430 -2.74 0.74 18.20
N GLN A 431 -2.16 -0.43 18.38
CA GLN A 431 -2.68 -1.45 19.28
C GLN A 431 -2.22 -1.22 20.70
N TYR A 432 -2.99 -1.72 21.67
CA TYR A 432 -2.49 -1.85 23.05
C TYR A 432 -1.40 -2.93 23.07
N PRO A 433 -0.30 -2.73 23.84
CA PRO A 433 0.80 -3.70 23.85
C PRO A 433 0.38 -5.08 24.32
N ASN A 434 1.01 -6.11 23.76
CA ASN A 434 0.73 -7.52 24.05
C ASN A 434 -0.78 -7.88 23.93
N ASN A 435 -1.44 -7.32 22.93
CA ASN A 435 -2.86 -7.51 22.63
C ASN A 435 -3.19 -8.95 22.15
N SER A 436 -2.19 -9.75 21.87
CA SER A 436 -2.29 -11.18 21.48
C SER A 436 -1.84 -12.13 22.59
N PHE A 437 -1.61 -11.64 23.81
CA PHE A 437 -1.30 -12.41 25.00
C PHE A 437 -0.18 -13.44 24.86
N THR A 438 0.82 -13.16 24.04
CA THR A 438 1.95 -14.07 23.79
C THR A 438 3.12 -13.86 24.76
N ALA A 439 3.18 -12.72 25.46
CA ALA A 439 4.25 -12.40 26.41
C ALA A 439 3.75 -12.47 27.85
N TRP A 440 4.34 -13.36 28.66
CA TRP A 440 3.94 -13.65 30.02
C TRP A 440 5.12 -13.63 31.02
N SER A 441 4.88 -13.11 32.21
CA SER A 441 5.76 -13.26 33.37
C SER A 441 5.00 -14.04 34.44
N GLY A 442 5.28 -15.34 34.55
CA GLY A 442 4.45 -16.26 35.38
C GLY A 442 3.01 -16.30 34.80
N ASN A 443 2.03 -15.99 35.65
CA ASN A 443 0.61 -15.92 35.27
C ASN A 443 0.12 -14.47 35.08
N VAL A 444 1.01 -13.54 34.77
CA VAL A 444 0.69 -12.15 34.43
C VAL A 444 1.14 -11.88 33.01
N ALA A 445 0.22 -11.54 32.14
CA ALA A 445 0.55 -11.09 30.77
C ALA A 445 1.26 -9.73 30.84
N THR A 446 2.37 -9.59 30.11
CA THR A 446 3.13 -8.33 30.08
C THR A 446 2.23 -7.18 29.64
N GLU A 447 2.32 -6.02 30.29
CA GLU A 447 1.49 -4.82 30.09
C GLU A 447 0.03 -4.94 30.55
N TRP A 448 -0.38 -6.08 31.07
CA TRP A 448 -1.72 -6.34 31.61
C TRP A 448 -1.67 -6.61 33.10
N ALA A 449 -2.81 -6.49 33.75
CA ALA A 449 -3.02 -6.90 35.13
C ALA A 449 -4.15 -7.93 35.23
N ASN A 450 -4.19 -8.68 36.32
CA ASN A 450 -5.26 -9.63 36.62
C ASN A 450 -5.47 -9.69 38.16
N GLY A 451 -6.56 -10.34 38.56
CA GLY A 451 -6.92 -10.49 39.96
C GLY A 451 -6.28 -11.70 40.70
N ASN A 452 -5.24 -12.31 40.13
CA ASN A 452 -4.57 -13.44 40.76
C ASN A 452 -4.04 -13.07 42.14
N THR A 453 -4.19 -13.96 43.09
CA THR A 453 -3.66 -13.81 44.47
C THR A 453 -2.83 -15.03 44.84
N SER A 454 -2.11 -14.94 45.98
CA SER A 454 -1.31 -16.07 46.45
C SER A 454 -2.17 -17.31 46.71
N GLY A 455 -1.94 -18.36 45.92
CA GLY A 455 -2.66 -19.63 45.99
C GLY A 455 -3.87 -19.77 45.05
N PHE A 456 -4.31 -18.66 44.37
CA PHE A 456 -5.42 -18.70 43.42
C PHE A 456 -5.05 -18.01 42.11
N ASN A 457 -4.99 -18.80 41.04
CA ASN A 457 -4.65 -18.33 39.69
C ASN A 457 -5.89 -18.41 38.80
N MET A 458 -6.78 -17.41 38.87
CA MET A 458 -7.98 -17.30 38.05
C MET A 458 -7.65 -16.94 36.60
N THR A 459 -6.44 -16.43 36.36
CA THR A 459 -5.94 -16.06 35.06
C THR A 459 -4.60 -16.72 34.84
N THR A 460 -4.47 -17.44 33.73
CA THR A 460 -3.26 -18.16 33.34
C THR A 460 -3.06 -18.05 31.83
N PRO A 461 -1.82 -18.18 31.31
CA PRO A 461 -1.65 -18.44 29.90
C PRO A 461 -2.27 -19.81 29.51
N THR A 462 -2.71 -19.95 28.29
CA THR A 462 -2.97 -21.28 27.68
C THR A 462 -1.68 -22.11 27.66
N SER A 463 -1.78 -23.42 27.49
CA SER A 463 -0.61 -24.33 27.52
C SER A 463 0.47 -23.97 26.49
N ASP A 464 0.09 -23.44 25.35
CA ASP A 464 0.95 -22.94 24.27
C ASP A 464 1.34 -21.46 24.43
N LYS A 465 0.80 -20.79 25.45
CA LYS A 465 0.98 -19.35 25.76
C LYS A 465 0.55 -18.43 24.60
N SER A 466 -0.41 -18.85 23.82
CA SER A 466 -0.96 -18.06 22.72
C SER A 466 -2.16 -17.21 23.13
N ALA A 467 -2.79 -17.46 24.28
CA ALA A 467 -3.99 -16.79 24.72
C ALA A 467 -4.05 -16.67 26.26
N ALA A 468 -4.95 -15.82 26.77
CA ALA A 468 -5.28 -15.69 28.18
C ALA A 468 -6.49 -16.58 28.52
N HIS A 469 -6.32 -17.50 29.46
CA HIS A 469 -7.38 -18.35 30.02
C HIS A 469 -7.84 -17.80 31.37
N LEU A 470 -9.10 -17.46 31.46
CA LEU A 470 -9.76 -16.85 32.59
C LEU A 470 -10.80 -17.82 33.15
N GLU A 471 -10.68 -18.24 34.42
CA GLU A 471 -11.59 -19.21 35.03
C GLU A 471 -12.15 -18.66 36.35
N SER A 472 -13.45 -18.73 36.51
CA SER A 472 -14.15 -18.40 37.77
C SER A 472 -14.00 -19.53 38.76
N MET A 473 -13.58 -19.22 39.97
CA MET A 473 -13.35 -20.23 41.04
C MET A 473 -13.81 -19.78 42.41
N ASP A 474 -13.92 -20.72 43.31
CA ASP A 474 -14.15 -20.43 44.75
C ASP A 474 -12.80 -20.21 45.43
N ALA A 475 -12.43 -18.96 45.57
CA ALA A 475 -11.14 -18.56 46.17
C ALA A 475 -11.23 -18.58 47.72
N LYS A 476 -11.51 -19.76 48.29
CA LYS A 476 -11.64 -19.97 49.73
C LYS A 476 -10.56 -20.91 50.30
N ILE A 477 -10.02 -20.55 51.45
CA ILE A 477 -9.18 -21.44 52.24
C ILE A 477 -9.83 -21.62 53.63
N LEU A 478 -10.14 -22.85 54.01
CA LEU A 478 -10.82 -23.19 55.29
C LEU A 478 -12.16 -22.44 55.49
N GLY A 479 -12.87 -22.16 54.40
CA GLY A 479 -14.16 -21.46 54.45
C GLY A 479 -14.04 -19.91 54.47
N ILE A 480 -12.84 -19.36 54.50
CA ILE A 480 -12.58 -17.92 54.43
C ILE A 480 -12.20 -17.53 53.00
N GLY A 481 -12.83 -16.53 52.48
CA GLY A 481 -12.64 -16.04 51.11
C GLY A 481 -13.98 -15.95 50.35
N GLN A 482 -13.92 -15.63 49.10
CA GLN A 482 -15.12 -15.38 48.26
C GLN A 482 -14.98 -16.03 46.89
N PHE A 483 -16.06 -16.02 46.13
CA PHE A 483 -16.02 -16.29 44.69
C PHE A 483 -15.06 -15.28 44.02
N ALA A 484 -14.30 -15.76 43.05
CA ALA A 484 -13.39 -14.91 42.27
C ALA A 484 -13.57 -15.23 40.77
N SER A 485 -13.87 -14.20 40.01
CA SER A 485 -13.92 -14.28 38.56
C SER A 485 -12.51 -14.24 37.95
N GLY A 486 -12.23 -15.11 36.98
CA GLY A 486 -11.07 -14.95 36.11
C GLY A 486 -11.17 -13.63 35.35
N ASN A 487 -10.14 -12.81 35.40
CA ASN A 487 -10.14 -11.50 34.74
C ASN A 487 -8.76 -11.09 34.25
N ILE A 488 -8.74 -10.29 33.18
CA ILE A 488 -7.55 -9.60 32.70
C ILE A 488 -7.96 -8.19 32.28
N PHE A 489 -7.13 -7.20 32.62
CA PHE A 489 -7.49 -5.81 32.40
C PHE A 489 -6.26 -4.92 32.20
N THR A 490 -6.48 -3.75 31.61
CA THR A 490 -5.49 -2.66 31.57
C THR A 490 -5.57 -1.87 32.88
N GLY A 491 -4.45 -1.79 33.60
CA GLY A 491 -4.43 -1.13 34.92
C GLY A 491 -3.43 -1.74 35.85
N TYR A 492 -3.70 -1.60 37.16
CA TYR A 492 -2.94 -2.22 38.25
C TYR A 492 -3.88 -2.90 39.22
N PHE A 493 -3.55 -4.12 39.61
CA PHE A 493 -4.15 -4.75 40.79
C PHE A 493 -3.42 -4.27 42.03
N ASN A 494 -4.12 -3.55 42.89
CA ASN A 494 -3.56 -2.94 44.08
C ASN A 494 -4.32 -3.40 45.35
N PRO A 495 -4.14 -4.64 45.77
CA PRO A 495 -4.69 -5.08 47.04
C PRO A 495 -3.98 -4.31 48.14
N LYS A 496 -4.62 -3.27 48.69
CA LYS A 496 -4.09 -2.58 49.89
C LYS A 496 -3.86 -3.61 50.97
N SER A 497 -2.61 -4.00 51.17
CA SER A 497 -2.16 -4.89 52.26
C SER A 497 -2.92 -6.24 52.34
N VAL A 498 -2.84 -7.07 51.29
CA VAL A 498 -3.24 -8.48 51.43
C VAL A 498 -2.22 -9.24 52.29
N GLY A 499 -2.19 -8.92 53.56
CA GLY A 499 -1.42 -9.66 54.58
C GLY A 499 -2.22 -10.77 55.23
N SER A 500 -3.56 -10.78 55.08
CA SER A 500 -4.41 -11.85 55.58
C SER A 500 -5.63 -12.08 54.68
N LEU A 501 -6.01 -13.33 54.54
CA LEU A 501 -7.22 -13.76 53.82
C LEU A 501 -8.52 -13.12 54.31
N SER A 502 -8.57 -12.67 55.58
CA SER A 502 -9.73 -12.00 56.15
C SER A 502 -10.04 -10.65 55.51
N MET A 503 -9.08 -10.03 54.85
CA MET A 503 -9.25 -8.72 54.20
C MET A 503 -10.02 -8.77 52.88
N LEU A 504 -10.11 -9.94 52.21
CA LEU A 504 -10.97 -10.11 51.04
C LEU A 504 -12.46 -9.95 51.38
N ASN A 505 -12.84 -10.11 52.64
CA ASN A 505 -14.21 -9.92 53.13
C ASN A 505 -14.51 -8.45 53.49
N ASP A 506 -13.50 -7.56 53.49
CA ASP A 506 -13.68 -6.17 53.88
C ASP A 506 -14.08 -5.26 52.72
N TYR A 507 -14.19 -5.81 51.51
CA TYR A 507 -14.59 -5.07 50.31
C TYR A 507 -15.93 -5.58 49.78
N ASP A 508 -16.86 -4.67 49.59
CA ASP A 508 -18.18 -4.98 48.99
C ASP A 508 -18.08 -5.05 47.44
N ASP A 509 -17.07 -4.44 46.87
CA ASP A 509 -16.81 -4.40 45.42
C ASP A 509 -15.33 -4.63 45.12
N GLY A 510 -15.02 -5.65 44.34
CA GLY A 510 -13.67 -5.99 43.87
C GLY A 510 -12.99 -4.90 43.02
N ASN A 511 -13.76 -3.98 42.44
CA ASN A 511 -13.23 -2.85 41.70
C ASN A 511 -12.45 -1.87 42.59
N GLU A 512 -12.70 -1.88 43.92
CA GLU A 512 -11.93 -1.08 44.88
C GLU A 512 -10.44 -1.48 44.96
N LEU A 513 -10.13 -2.70 44.54
CA LEU A 513 -8.77 -3.24 44.52
C LEU A 513 -7.99 -2.91 43.24
N ILE A 514 -8.65 -2.27 42.29
CA ILE A 514 -8.13 -2.10 40.90
C ILE A 514 -8.01 -0.63 40.56
N ASP A 515 -6.85 -0.23 40.09
CA ASP A 515 -6.64 1.03 39.37
C ASP A 515 -6.72 0.76 37.89
N PHE A 516 -7.91 0.93 37.30
CA PHE A 516 -8.16 0.65 35.89
C PHE A 516 -7.53 1.69 34.99
N GLY A 517 -7.16 1.25 33.77
CA GLY A 517 -6.80 2.05 32.62
C GLY A 517 -5.30 2.29 32.48
N ARG A 518 -4.92 2.57 31.26
CA ARG A 518 -3.55 2.89 30.84
C ARG A 518 -3.56 4.08 29.90
N PRO A 519 -2.47 4.85 29.82
CA PRO A 519 -2.36 5.94 28.86
C PRO A 519 -2.71 5.48 27.43
N PHE A 520 -3.52 6.26 26.73
CA PHE A 520 -3.95 5.96 25.39
C PHE A 520 -4.48 7.24 24.71
N LYS A 521 -4.26 7.40 23.41
CA LYS A 521 -4.67 8.60 22.67
C LYS A 521 -5.43 8.28 21.39
N GLY A 522 -5.58 7.00 21.05
CA GLY A 522 -6.25 6.57 19.84
C GLY A 522 -7.77 6.74 19.90
N ARG A 523 -8.40 6.82 18.74
CA ARG A 523 -9.87 6.89 18.59
C ARG A 523 -10.34 5.81 17.63
N PRO A 524 -10.29 4.50 18.00
CA PRO A 524 -10.72 3.41 17.14
C PRO A 524 -12.21 3.49 16.86
N ALA A 525 -12.61 3.04 15.66
CA ALA A 525 -14.00 2.94 15.28
C ALA A 525 -14.63 1.62 15.76
N TYR A 526 -13.81 0.54 15.75
CA TYR A 526 -14.24 -0.79 16.16
C TYR A 526 -13.15 -1.47 16.99
N VAL A 527 -13.58 -2.52 17.71
CA VAL A 527 -12.68 -3.52 18.27
C VAL A 527 -13.07 -4.90 17.79
N GLU A 528 -12.11 -5.75 17.53
CA GLU A 528 -12.28 -7.18 17.30
C GLU A 528 -11.58 -7.95 18.42
N ILE A 529 -12.29 -8.96 18.95
CA ILE A 529 -11.81 -9.82 20.04
C ILE A 529 -11.97 -11.27 19.60
N ASP A 530 -10.86 -12.00 19.56
CA ASP A 530 -10.88 -13.44 19.33
C ASP A 530 -10.99 -14.14 20.69
N PHE A 531 -12.10 -14.88 20.92
CA PHE A 531 -12.41 -15.46 22.20
C PHE A 531 -13.18 -16.77 22.09
N SER A 532 -13.26 -17.49 23.19
CA SER A 532 -14.22 -18.56 23.42
C SER A 532 -14.77 -18.46 24.85
N TYR A 533 -16.05 -18.78 25.05
CA TYR A 533 -16.69 -18.71 26.35
C TYR A 533 -17.54 -19.94 26.66
N THR A 534 -17.42 -20.43 27.91
CA THR A 534 -18.26 -21.47 28.48
C THR A 534 -18.78 -20.99 29.84
N GLY A 535 -20.07 -20.55 29.85
CA GLY A 535 -20.63 -19.83 30.99
C GLY A 535 -21.07 -20.69 32.15
N SER A 536 -21.38 -21.97 31.93
CA SER A 536 -21.91 -22.87 33.00
C SER A 536 -23.10 -22.28 33.76
N GLY A 537 -23.88 -21.41 33.10
CA GLY A 537 -25.01 -20.68 33.73
C GLY A 537 -24.66 -19.23 34.14
N ASP A 538 -23.49 -18.75 33.81
CA ASP A 538 -23.01 -17.37 34.02
C ASP A 538 -22.91 -16.60 32.69
N SER A 539 -22.57 -15.32 32.73
CA SER A 539 -22.28 -14.49 31.58
C SER A 539 -20.87 -13.92 31.67
N CYS A 540 -20.12 -13.91 30.58
CA CYS A 540 -18.86 -13.15 30.52
C CYS A 540 -19.15 -11.65 30.43
N ASP A 541 -18.11 -10.86 30.72
CA ASP A 541 -18.14 -9.41 30.59
C ASP A 541 -16.86 -8.95 29.91
N MET A 542 -16.99 -8.35 28.71
CA MET A 542 -15.88 -7.82 27.94
C MET A 542 -16.21 -6.40 27.54
N TYR A 543 -15.43 -5.45 28.04
CA TYR A 543 -15.69 -4.06 27.70
C TYR A 543 -14.42 -3.24 27.52
N ILE A 544 -14.55 -2.18 26.73
CA ILE A 544 -13.50 -1.21 26.48
C ILE A 544 -14.08 0.19 26.62
N LEU A 545 -13.48 0.99 27.50
CA LEU A 545 -13.83 2.39 27.71
C LEU A 545 -12.66 3.26 27.28
N LEU A 546 -12.96 4.29 26.52
CA LEU A 546 -12.03 5.38 26.23
C LEU A 546 -12.38 6.55 27.14
N GLU A 547 -11.42 7.04 27.88
CA GLU A 547 -11.64 8.00 28.94
C GLU A 547 -10.76 9.25 28.75
N ASN A 548 -11.32 10.42 29.08
CA ASN A 548 -10.57 11.63 29.36
C ASN A 548 -10.42 11.78 30.86
N ARG A 549 -9.19 11.80 31.32
CA ARG A 549 -8.87 11.90 32.75
C ARG A 549 -8.03 13.12 33.04
N THR A 550 -8.43 13.88 34.06
CA THR A 550 -7.63 14.94 34.65
C THR A 550 -6.84 14.33 35.79
N LEU A 551 -5.52 14.20 35.60
CA LEU A 551 -4.63 13.57 36.59
C LEU A 551 -4.05 14.64 37.49
N THR A 552 -4.26 14.51 38.79
CA THR A 552 -3.70 15.40 39.81
C THR A 552 -2.55 14.80 40.63
N ALA A 553 -2.34 13.48 40.57
CA ALA A 553 -1.30 12.79 41.32
C ALA A 553 -0.31 12.06 40.37
N ASN A 554 0.99 12.11 40.73
CA ASN A 554 2.09 11.54 39.96
C ASN A 554 2.50 10.13 40.38
N ASP A 555 1.82 9.51 41.32
CA ASP A 555 2.17 8.16 41.72
C ASP A 555 1.33 7.14 40.97
N GLY A 556 1.93 6.27 40.20
CA GLY A 556 1.32 5.36 39.27
C GLY A 556 0.24 4.41 39.81
N ARG A 557 -0.11 4.43 41.09
CA ARG A 557 -1.06 3.49 41.70
C ARG A 557 -2.37 4.10 42.16
N ASN A 558 -2.42 5.38 42.46
CA ASN A 558 -3.62 6.08 42.93
C ASN A 558 -4.00 7.27 42.07
N GLN A 559 -3.48 7.33 40.84
CA GLN A 559 -3.68 8.44 39.93
C GLN A 559 -5.16 8.67 39.55
N TYR A 560 -6.00 7.66 39.80
CA TYR A 560 -7.38 7.64 39.27
C TYR A 560 -8.44 7.62 40.39
N ARG A 561 -8.04 7.79 41.65
CA ARG A 561 -8.92 7.72 42.80
C ARG A 561 -8.94 8.99 43.63
N GLY A 562 -8.40 10.10 43.15
CA GLY A 562 -8.45 11.39 43.83
C GLY A 562 -9.87 11.97 43.80
N SER A 563 -10.32 12.56 44.89
CA SER A 563 -11.63 13.20 45.01
C SER A 563 -11.86 14.39 44.08
N SER A 564 -10.78 14.86 43.44
CA SER A 564 -10.80 15.98 42.45
C SER A 564 -10.73 15.51 41.02
N ASP A 565 -10.53 14.20 40.75
CA ASP A 565 -10.36 13.67 39.38
C ASP A 565 -11.70 13.27 38.80
N VAL A 566 -12.09 13.96 37.74
CA VAL A 566 -13.30 13.63 36.96
C VAL A 566 -12.88 12.78 35.79
N ASN A 567 -13.28 11.50 35.79
CA ASN A 567 -13.13 10.63 34.64
C ASN A 567 -14.31 10.81 33.71
N THR A 568 -14.05 11.31 32.50
CA THR A 568 -15.10 11.48 31.48
C THR A 568 -15.04 10.31 30.50
N LEU A 569 -16.16 9.60 30.34
CA LEU A 569 -16.34 8.58 29.32
C LEU A 569 -16.41 9.26 27.96
N VAL A 570 -15.44 8.98 27.10
CA VAL A 570 -15.40 9.47 25.71
C VAL A 570 -16.09 8.50 24.76
N ALA A 571 -15.85 7.19 24.96
CA ALA A 571 -16.50 6.15 24.18
C ALA A 571 -16.53 4.82 24.94
N SER A 572 -17.46 3.96 24.56
CA SER A 572 -17.59 2.60 25.09
C SER A 572 -17.82 1.58 23.98
N ALA A 573 -17.37 0.36 24.22
CA ALA A 573 -17.75 -0.84 23.50
C ALA A 573 -17.95 -1.96 24.56
N TRP A 574 -19.13 -2.57 24.65
CA TRP A 574 -19.48 -3.51 25.69
C TRP A 574 -20.12 -4.78 25.13
N TYR A 575 -19.72 -5.92 25.68
CA TYR A 575 -20.29 -7.24 25.43
C TYR A 575 -20.48 -7.99 26.74
N ARG A 576 -21.72 -8.38 27.01
CA ARG A 576 -22.08 -9.24 28.15
C ARG A 576 -23.00 -10.35 27.68
N ALA A 577 -22.54 -11.58 27.73
CA ALA A 577 -23.28 -12.68 27.16
C ALA A 577 -23.10 -14.02 27.92
N ALA A 578 -24.14 -14.83 27.96
CA ALA A 578 -24.08 -16.18 28.49
C ALA A 578 -23.52 -17.22 27.50
N THR A 579 -23.37 -16.85 26.23
CA THR A 579 -22.78 -17.68 25.16
C THR A 579 -21.92 -16.85 24.25
N ASP A 580 -20.97 -17.48 23.59
CA ASP A 580 -20.04 -16.84 22.64
C ASP A 580 -20.66 -16.53 21.25
N THR A 581 -21.96 -16.62 21.12
CA THR A 581 -22.73 -16.38 19.88
C THR A 581 -23.85 -15.35 20.03
N ASP A 582 -24.02 -14.78 21.23
CA ASP A 582 -25.04 -13.78 21.51
C ASP A 582 -24.68 -12.43 20.87
N THR A 583 -25.61 -11.87 20.12
CA THR A 583 -25.44 -10.57 19.42
C THR A 583 -26.43 -9.52 19.90
N SER A 584 -27.02 -9.70 21.07
CA SER A 584 -28.07 -8.82 21.58
C SER A 584 -27.60 -7.46 22.06
N ASP A 585 -26.31 -7.34 22.47
CA ASP A 585 -25.78 -6.08 22.93
C ASP A 585 -25.67 -5.05 21.78
N PRO A 586 -26.03 -3.78 22.03
CA PRO A 586 -26.16 -2.76 20.99
C PRO A 586 -24.84 -2.38 20.31
N ASP A 587 -23.69 -2.65 20.93
CA ASP A 587 -22.38 -2.36 20.36
C ASP A 587 -21.92 -3.50 19.43
N VAL A 588 -22.53 -4.69 19.47
CA VAL A 588 -22.14 -5.84 18.66
C VAL A 588 -22.51 -5.61 17.19
N VAL A 589 -21.52 -5.75 16.32
CA VAL A 589 -21.68 -5.67 14.85
C VAL A 589 -21.79 -7.06 14.25
N SER A 590 -20.94 -7.99 14.68
CA SER A 590 -20.92 -9.37 14.20
C SER A 590 -20.13 -10.27 15.13
N ILE A 591 -20.48 -11.56 15.11
CA ILE A 591 -19.68 -12.66 15.65
C ILE A 591 -19.47 -13.68 14.55
N THR A 592 -18.19 -13.99 14.26
CA THR A 592 -17.81 -14.99 13.25
C THR A 592 -16.86 -16.01 13.89
N THR A 593 -16.60 -17.13 13.23
CA THR A 593 -15.59 -18.10 13.71
C THR A 593 -14.34 -17.98 12.85
N ASN A 594 -13.18 -17.77 13.46
CA ASN A 594 -11.92 -17.69 12.77
C ASN A 594 -11.32 -19.09 12.44
N SER A 595 -10.20 -19.12 11.74
CA SER A 595 -9.55 -20.36 11.33
C SER A 595 -8.97 -21.20 12.50
N SER A 596 -8.75 -20.58 13.66
CA SER A 596 -8.26 -21.25 14.88
C SER A 596 -9.40 -21.80 15.75
N GLY A 597 -10.66 -21.57 15.34
CA GLY A 597 -11.84 -22.04 16.07
C GLY A 597 -12.37 -21.07 17.13
N TYR A 598 -11.69 -19.95 17.39
CA TYR A 598 -12.21 -18.89 18.23
C TYR A 598 -13.35 -18.11 17.57
N LYS A 599 -14.22 -17.52 18.38
CA LYS A 599 -15.17 -16.53 17.91
C LYS A 599 -14.46 -15.18 17.76
N THR A 600 -14.66 -14.51 16.64
CA THR A 600 -14.25 -13.12 16.44
C THR A 600 -15.46 -12.22 16.66
N LEU A 601 -15.51 -11.61 17.83
CA LEU A 601 -16.50 -10.58 18.18
C LEU A 601 -16.03 -9.24 17.60
N ARG A 602 -16.85 -8.60 16.81
CA ARG A 602 -16.64 -7.23 16.33
C ARG A 602 -17.65 -6.30 16.99
N MET A 603 -17.16 -5.30 17.74
CA MET A 603 -17.98 -4.26 18.35
C MET A 603 -17.63 -2.89 17.76
N LYS A 604 -18.61 -2.01 17.65
CA LYS A 604 -18.41 -0.59 17.38
C LYS A 604 -18.11 0.16 18.68
N PHE A 605 -17.28 1.20 18.62
CA PHE A 605 -17.19 2.18 19.69
C PHE A 605 -18.35 3.17 19.57
N THR A 606 -19.14 3.28 20.61
CA THR A 606 -20.16 4.32 20.76
C THR A 606 -19.53 5.52 21.45
N TYR A 607 -19.28 6.60 20.69
CA TYR A 607 -18.71 7.84 21.21
C TYR A 607 -19.79 8.72 21.82
N GLY A 608 -19.53 9.25 23.02
CA GLY A 608 -20.51 10.02 23.80
C GLY A 608 -21.39 9.12 24.66
N LYS A 609 -22.70 9.40 24.67
CA LYS A 609 -23.66 8.63 25.49
C LYS A 609 -23.81 7.21 24.95
N PRO A 610 -23.59 6.17 25.75
CA PRO A 610 -23.87 4.78 25.36
C PRO A 610 -25.36 4.57 25.02
N ASP A 611 -25.65 3.53 24.26
CA ASP A 611 -27.04 3.10 23.99
C ASP A 611 -27.74 2.77 25.32
N ASP A 612 -29.02 3.10 25.44
CA ASP A 612 -29.79 2.90 26.68
C ASP A 612 -29.94 1.40 27.06
N ALA A 613 -29.73 0.48 26.11
CA ALA A 613 -29.72 -0.97 26.36
C ALA A 613 -28.29 -1.50 26.65
N SER A 614 -27.28 -0.67 26.71
CA SER A 614 -25.91 -1.11 26.98
C SER A 614 -25.76 -1.68 28.39
N PRO A 615 -25.06 -2.82 28.58
CA PRO A 615 -24.79 -3.40 29.89
C PRO A 615 -24.00 -2.46 30.81
N ILE A 616 -23.44 -1.40 30.31
CA ILE A 616 -22.72 -0.37 31.08
C ILE A 616 -23.59 0.21 32.20
N TYR A 617 -24.90 0.34 31.99
CA TYR A 617 -25.84 0.87 32.98
C TYR A 617 -26.17 -0.12 34.10
N GLU A 618 -25.93 -1.40 33.86
CA GLU A 618 -26.09 -2.46 34.88
C GLU A 618 -24.80 -2.63 35.69
N SER A 619 -23.69 -2.09 35.22
CA SER A 619 -22.43 -2.11 35.93
C SER A 619 -22.39 -0.93 36.91
N ASN A 620 -21.72 -1.13 38.04
CA ASN A 620 -21.48 -0.05 39.00
C ASN A 620 -20.56 1.06 38.49
N THR A 621 -20.17 1.01 37.22
CA THR A 621 -19.27 1.97 36.58
C THR A 621 -19.89 3.37 36.48
N PHE A 622 -21.22 3.47 36.37
CA PHE A 622 -21.96 4.74 36.32
C PHE A 622 -22.97 4.92 37.44
N SER A 623 -23.34 3.85 38.13
CA SER A 623 -24.23 3.99 39.25
C SER A 623 -23.48 4.61 40.43
N THR A 624 -23.97 5.75 40.89
CA THR A 624 -23.71 6.39 42.18
C THR A 624 -22.43 5.93 42.89
N SER A 625 -21.49 6.83 42.94
CA SER A 625 -20.34 6.87 43.88
C SER A 625 -19.96 5.51 44.46
N LEU A 626 -19.11 4.74 43.78
CA LEU A 626 -18.36 3.68 44.42
C LEU A 626 -17.38 4.35 45.39
N LYS A 627 -17.75 4.40 46.68
CA LYS A 627 -16.85 4.81 47.73
C LYS A 627 -16.01 3.62 48.15
N ASN A 628 -14.70 3.73 47.99
CA ASN A 628 -13.82 2.77 48.64
C ASN A 628 -13.91 2.95 50.16
N SER A 629 -13.33 2.03 50.93
CA SER A 629 -13.24 2.10 52.40
C SER A 629 -12.58 3.39 52.92
N SER A 630 -11.93 4.18 52.06
CA SER A 630 -11.35 5.49 52.32
C SER A 630 -12.25 6.67 51.92
N GLY A 631 -13.46 6.42 51.41
CA GLY A 631 -14.42 7.44 51.00
C GLY A 631 -14.17 8.11 49.66
N VAL A 632 -13.32 7.55 48.82
CA VAL A 632 -12.98 8.08 47.47
C VAL A 632 -13.92 7.53 46.43
N ASP A 633 -14.53 8.41 45.67
CA ASP A 633 -15.49 8.09 44.60
C ASP A 633 -14.80 7.89 43.24
N ASN A 634 -15.13 6.81 42.51
CA ASN A 634 -14.81 6.60 41.12
C ASN A 634 -15.98 7.05 40.23
N HIS A 635 -16.12 8.37 40.05
CA HIS A 635 -17.15 8.86 39.16
C HIS A 635 -16.69 8.82 37.71
N LEU A 636 -17.47 8.17 36.85
CA LEU A 636 -17.34 8.26 35.41
C LEU A 636 -18.50 9.14 34.90
N VAL A 637 -18.17 10.31 34.37
CA VAL A 637 -19.15 11.22 33.76
C VAL A 637 -19.23 10.92 32.27
N VAL A 638 -20.43 10.85 31.71
CA VAL A 638 -20.61 10.67 30.27
C VAL A 638 -20.26 11.95 29.53
N GLY A 639 -19.29 11.87 28.63
CA GLY A 639 -18.85 12.98 27.77
C GLY A 639 -19.71 13.13 26.51
N THR A 640 -19.32 14.05 25.66
CA THR A 640 -19.94 14.32 24.34
C THR A 640 -19.42 13.38 23.25
N GLY A 641 -18.31 12.67 23.50
CA GLY A 641 -17.59 11.85 22.55
C GLY A 641 -16.53 12.62 21.73
N ASN A 642 -16.38 13.93 21.97
CA ASN A 642 -15.41 14.77 21.26
C ASN A 642 -14.17 15.09 22.09
N GLU A 643 -14.18 14.73 23.36
CA GLU A 643 -13.07 14.95 24.27
C GLU A 643 -11.82 14.19 23.81
N ASP A 644 -10.64 14.73 24.15
CA ASP A 644 -9.39 14.00 23.93
C ASP A 644 -9.38 12.70 24.73
N VAL A 645 -9.02 11.60 24.08
CA VAL A 645 -8.77 10.33 24.77
C VAL A 645 -7.41 10.42 25.46
N THR A 646 -7.36 10.15 26.75
CA THR A 646 -6.13 10.10 27.53
C THR A 646 -5.83 8.69 28.05
N HIS A 647 -6.86 7.86 28.23
CA HIS A 647 -6.75 6.50 28.78
C HIS A 647 -7.67 5.52 28.08
N ILE A 648 -7.26 4.25 28.08
CA ILE A 648 -8.06 3.10 27.70
C ILE A 648 -8.24 2.17 28.90
N ARG A 649 -9.48 1.76 29.15
CA ARG A 649 -9.80 0.69 30.09
C ARG A 649 -10.32 -0.49 29.29
N ILE A 650 -9.59 -1.59 29.31
CA ILE A 650 -10.00 -2.87 28.74
C ILE A 650 -10.18 -3.84 29.88
N VAL A 651 -11.31 -4.49 29.93
CA VAL A 651 -11.61 -5.51 30.94
C VAL A 651 -12.25 -6.71 30.28
N MET A 652 -11.73 -7.89 30.58
CA MET A 652 -12.24 -9.18 30.17
C MET A 652 -12.41 -10.02 31.43
N ALA A 653 -13.62 -10.53 31.65
CA ALA A 653 -13.95 -11.31 32.83
C ALA A 653 -14.81 -12.52 32.48
N SER A 654 -14.53 -13.65 33.11
CA SER A 654 -15.30 -14.90 32.96
C SER A 654 -16.67 -14.85 33.67
N SER A 655 -16.92 -13.84 34.52
CA SER A 655 -18.20 -13.61 35.19
C SER A 655 -18.53 -12.12 35.23
N ALA A 656 -19.74 -11.76 34.79
CA ALA A 656 -20.21 -10.38 34.72
C ALA A 656 -20.43 -9.72 36.10
N GLN A 657 -20.66 -10.51 37.14
CA GLN A 657 -20.84 -10.04 38.52
C GLN A 657 -19.63 -10.37 39.42
N GLY A 658 -18.48 -10.60 38.79
CA GLY A 658 -17.24 -10.91 39.52
C GLY A 658 -16.79 -9.80 40.48
N ASN A 659 -17.10 -8.53 40.16
CA ASN A 659 -16.81 -7.38 41.03
C ASN A 659 -17.55 -7.44 42.38
N VAL A 660 -18.76 -7.99 42.42
CA VAL A 660 -19.56 -8.20 43.65
C VAL A 660 -19.49 -9.64 44.11
N TYR A 661 -18.44 -10.36 43.74
CA TYR A 661 -18.11 -11.72 44.19
C TYR A 661 -19.24 -12.75 43.92
N LYS A 662 -19.97 -12.57 42.83
CA LYS A 662 -21.03 -13.45 42.36
C LYS A 662 -20.73 -14.04 41.02
N GLY A 663 -21.13 -15.29 40.81
CA GLY A 663 -20.96 -15.98 39.53
C GLY A 663 -20.98 -17.50 39.70
N THR A 664 -20.65 -18.18 38.63
CA THR A 664 -20.64 -19.66 38.59
C THR A 664 -19.19 -20.16 38.53
N VAL A 665 -18.83 -21.00 39.48
CA VAL A 665 -17.50 -21.68 39.48
C VAL A 665 -17.39 -22.55 38.23
N GLY A 666 -16.23 -22.45 37.55
CA GLY A 666 -15.97 -23.18 36.31
C GLY A 666 -16.46 -22.46 35.05
N ALA A 667 -17.01 -21.24 35.15
CA ALA A 667 -17.17 -20.39 33.97
C ALA A 667 -15.78 -19.99 33.42
N THR A 668 -15.56 -20.19 32.12
CA THR A 668 -14.26 -19.97 31.46
C THR A 668 -14.39 -19.05 30.28
N LEU A 669 -13.52 -18.06 30.21
CA LEU A 669 -13.32 -17.17 29.07
C LEU A 669 -11.87 -17.29 28.59
N THR A 670 -11.65 -17.64 27.35
CA THR A 670 -10.31 -17.59 26.72
C THR A 670 -10.29 -16.45 25.72
N VAL A 671 -9.28 -15.59 25.82
CA VAL A 671 -9.08 -14.44 24.93
C VAL A 671 -7.74 -14.60 24.23
N ASP A 672 -7.78 -14.66 22.89
CA ASP A 672 -6.60 -14.87 22.04
C ASP A 672 -6.01 -13.51 21.57
N GLU A 673 -6.82 -12.68 20.98
CA GLU A 673 -6.36 -11.39 20.46
C GLU A 673 -7.40 -10.29 20.61
N ILE A 674 -6.95 -9.06 20.84
CA ILE A 674 -7.77 -7.83 20.85
C ILE A 674 -7.20 -6.86 19.83
N ARG A 675 -7.95 -6.53 18.78
CA ARG A 675 -7.54 -5.62 17.70
C ARG A 675 -8.38 -4.35 17.71
N LEU A 676 -7.74 -3.21 17.83
CA LEU A 676 -8.37 -1.90 17.68
C LEU A 676 -8.34 -1.50 16.18
N ILE A 677 -9.49 -1.12 15.64
CA ILE A 677 -9.67 -0.79 14.22
C ILE A 677 -10.06 0.70 14.09
N TYR A 678 -9.27 1.47 13.36
CA TYR A 678 -9.40 2.92 13.22
C TYR A 678 -10.21 3.38 12.02
#